data_4c689207f8defa283573843e7209097f
#
_entry.id   4c689207f8defa283573843e7209097f
#
_cell.length_a   1.000
_cell.length_b   1.000
_cell.length_c   1.000
_cell.angle_alpha   90.00
_cell.angle_beta   90.00
_cell.angle_gamma   90.00
#
_symmetry.space_group_name_H-M   'P 1'
#
loop_
_entity.id
_entity.type
_entity.pdbx_description
1 polymer ?
#
loop_
_entity_poly.entity_id
_entity_poly.type
_entity_poly.pdbx_seq_one_letter_code
_entity_poly.pdbx_strand_id
1 'polypeptide(L)'
;MDTEQYPIASFKISIPHVHGKLLPRPQLPDPFSLPIPVWALVAPAGFGKTSLALSWTQQNDRQAVWYSLDETDNDPGRFFSHLFAALQAQGVEQLSLAPSLLHTPQLFLSHILAQLKLSCRPLLIVLDDFHVIEEEGIHSLLQQLMSHLPVHVRLVLTSRSLPPLGIAKLKAKGLAMTLGAQMLRFSREETADWFRCCLGSPQSEGNTEQLWEKSPGWPGGLRLLSMSTHAVGMMTISDLQSHDQTLLQHYLTDEVYSHLSSQLQEFLQLTCVLEWFDIELAQSLSESAQASEMIVYLEANGLLIRQSSQPLCYRYLSLFREFLLTRLSACPRRYQQAHQRACELLAVRARTSEALHLAMQMRSRESVIACLLKHGDAMILQGQSRNVQQGLSRLRFDELSAHPQLLLMQIRCALYRYDMESLSDWLPEVEPFLEQHAQSELAQDPNMQAELAIARAHIAIKREHWQLADRYLRDLSCDNQRIQMQIYSLRGEYTLAMGQPEQALVLLNDALRLANEQQAYVLVLWLLGLMAEAEMHTLKLASAKARLTMAKSLAKSHHLEGLRIMEFVYRCHFKLALLSDDVAAAQRDLQATEALIGGLNGKWQLPLLMEQLHLALRHRQWLDVQQLGVRLDSLLSGLAVHREWTINAETLLLSVWFQQRDDARIRRWLLDHANSESIGNHYLLQHGINKLRALLILNKPRTALRLSETLLESAEPQQRLASLSIALFRCLANQRLQRSQTQLQMHRALQLVGDTQAWGLLLEPDGSFIETLRELDIGDSPVANQILQRSQTNRDVSAKRPSLLVHCPPAATQLGVSHREWKVLTHIANGKTNEQIAESLFIAHSTVKSHIRRIYRKLEVSERQQAIQAALRLQL
;
A
#
# COMPACT_ATOMS: atom_id res chain seq x y z
N MET A 1 -11.92 -3.54 -19.14
CA MET A 1 -10.70 -3.01 -19.71
C MET A 1 -10.59 -1.56 -19.36
N ASP A 2 -10.47 -1.16 -18.13
CA ASP A 2 -10.01 0.19 -17.80
C ASP A 2 -9.53 0.15 -16.35
N THR A 3 -8.23 0.27 -16.25
CA THR A 3 -7.43 0.17 -15.07
C THR A 3 -7.31 1.55 -14.45
N GLU A 4 -8.24 1.94 -13.58
CA GLU A 4 -8.29 3.30 -13.02
C GLU A 4 -8.11 3.36 -11.51
N GLN A 5 -6.82 3.25 -11.09
CA GLN A 5 -6.49 3.80 -9.77
C GLN A 5 -5.18 4.53 -9.68
N TYR A 6 -4.22 4.12 -10.35
CA TYR A 6 -3.17 4.87 -10.99
C TYR A 6 -3.27 4.46 -12.45
N PRO A 7 -4.03 5.16 -13.29
CA PRO A 7 -4.05 4.81 -14.71
C PRO A 7 -2.59 4.74 -15.12
N ILE A 8 -2.18 3.52 -15.50
CA ILE A 8 -0.81 3.32 -15.94
C ILE A 8 -0.64 4.18 -17.17
N ALA A 9 0.07 5.28 -17.00
CA ALA A 9 0.39 6.16 -18.06
C ALA A 9 1.39 5.43 -18.98
N SER A 10 0.86 4.67 -19.96
CA SER A 10 1.65 3.81 -20.85
C SER A 10 2.78 4.59 -21.53
N PHE A 11 2.58 5.89 -21.77
CA PHE A 11 3.61 6.78 -22.29
C PHE A 11 4.81 6.96 -21.34
N LYS A 12 4.65 6.83 -20.01
CA LYS A 12 5.77 6.93 -19.06
C LYS A 12 6.64 5.68 -19.03
N ILE A 13 6.05 4.54 -19.33
CA ILE A 13 6.72 3.23 -19.26
C ILE A 13 7.16 2.68 -20.62
N SER A 14 6.95 3.43 -21.68
CA SER A 14 7.44 3.09 -23.02
C SER A 14 8.79 3.76 -23.29
N ILE A 15 9.65 3.07 -24.04
CA ILE A 15 10.95 3.61 -24.44
C ILE A 15 10.71 4.81 -25.36
N PRO A 16 11.23 6.00 -25.05
CA PRO A 16 11.00 7.18 -25.88
C PRO A 16 11.67 7.07 -27.24
N HIS A 17 11.02 7.61 -28.27
CA HIS A 17 11.59 7.77 -29.59
C HIS A 17 12.20 9.17 -29.73
N VAL A 18 13.50 9.21 -30.02
CA VAL A 18 14.21 10.45 -30.39
C VAL A 18 14.34 10.50 -31.90
N HIS A 19 13.96 11.62 -32.49
CA HIS A 19 14.08 11.83 -33.97
C HIS A 19 15.57 11.94 -34.33
N GLY A 20 16.00 11.11 -35.30
CA GLY A 20 17.39 11.03 -35.74
C GLY A 20 18.19 9.86 -35.16
N LYS A 21 19.40 9.65 -35.69
CA LYS A 21 20.30 8.61 -35.23
C LYS A 21 20.96 9.06 -33.91
N LEU A 22 20.99 8.17 -32.92
CA LEU A 22 21.78 8.37 -31.71
C LEU A 22 23.27 8.20 -32.04
N LEU A 23 24.10 9.09 -31.52
CA LEU A 23 25.55 8.97 -31.69
C LEU A 23 26.07 7.80 -30.87
N PRO A 24 26.72 6.80 -31.46
CA PRO A 24 27.44 5.76 -30.71
C PRO A 24 28.60 6.37 -29.93
N ARG A 25 28.71 6.01 -28.65
CA ARG A 25 29.76 6.52 -27.75
C ARG A 25 30.62 5.38 -27.19
N PRO A 26 31.48 4.76 -27.99
CA PRO A 26 32.25 3.58 -27.59
C PRO A 26 33.25 3.84 -26.48
N GLN A 27 33.67 5.11 -26.27
CA GLN A 27 34.53 5.50 -25.15
C GLN A 27 33.83 5.52 -23.78
N LEU A 28 32.50 5.54 -23.76
CA LEU A 28 31.77 5.40 -22.51
C LEU A 28 31.45 3.91 -22.24
N PRO A 29 31.70 3.43 -21.01
CA PRO A 29 31.46 2.03 -20.73
C PRO A 29 29.97 1.68 -20.83
N ASP A 30 29.66 0.54 -21.43
CA ASP A 30 28.32 -0.03 -21.44
C ASP A 30 28.00 -0.63 -20.05
N PRO A 31 26.77 -0.52 -19.54
CA PRO A 31 26.39 -1.05 -18.23
C PRO A 31 26.68 -2.53 -18.03
N PHE A 32 26.70 -3.33 -19.09
CA PHE A 32 27.00 -4.76 -19.01
C PHE A 32 28.47 -5.10 -19.24
N SER A 33 29.30 -4.14 -19.66
CA SER A 33 30.76 -4.34 -19.82
C SER A 33 31.47 -4.45 -18.47
N LEU A 34 30.88 -3.95 -17.39
CA LEU A 34 31.40 -3.98 -16.04
C LEU A 34 30.43 -4.66 -15.08
N PRO A 35 30.93 -5.34 -14.03
CA PRO A 35 30.07 -6.00 -13.03
C PRO A 35 29.45 -5.02 -12.02
N ILE A 36 29.05 -3.85 -12.46
CA ILE A 36 28.52 -2.76 -11.64
C ILE A 36 26.99 -2.69 -11.84
N PRO A 37 26.18 -2.97 -10.82
CA PRO A 37 24.72 -3.06 -10.97
C PRO A 37 24.03 -1.70 -11.09
N VAL A 38 24.58 -0.60 -10.54
CA VAL A 38 23.93 0.71 -10.51
C VAL A 38 24.71 1.75 -11.28
N TRP A 39 24.04 2.47 -12.18
CA TRP A 39 24.62 3.53 -13.00
C TRP A 39 23.86 4.83 -12.81
N ALA A 40 24.52 5.89 -12.42
CA ALA A 40 23.95 7.22 -12.24
C ALA A 40 24.51 8.19 -13.27
N LEU A 41 23.68 8.66 -14.19
CA LEU A 41 23.98 9.71 -15.15
C LEU A 41 23.61 11.05 -14.52
N VAL A 42 24.59 11.79 -13.99
CA VAL A 42 24.36 13.02 -13.22
C VAL A 42 24.97 14.23 -13.94
N ALA A 43 24.08 15.02 -14.55
CA ALA A 43 24.50 16.24 -15.25
C ALA A 43 23.31 17.20 -15.40
N PRO A 44 23.53 18.51 -15.59
CA PRO A 44 22.49 19.47 -15.93
C PRO A 44 21.65 19.07 -17.16
N ALA A 45 20.59 19.81 -17.45
CA ALA A 45 19.78 19.59 -18.64
C ALA A 45 20.61 19.71 -19.92
N GLY A 46 20.24 18.96 -20.99
CA GLY A 46 20.91 19.02 -22.29
C GLY A 46 22.27 18.30 -22.41
N PHE A 47 22.76 17.60 -21.38
CA PHE A 47 23.99 16.82 -21.45
C PHE A 47 23.85 15.42 -22.08
N GLY A 48 22.69 15.09 -22.65
CA GLY A 48 22.50 13.84 -23.37
C GLY A 48 22.32 12.60 -22.49
N LYS A 49 21.96 12.74 -21.20
CA LYS A 49 21.71 11.64 -20.26
C LYS A 49 20.70 10.63 -20.80
N THR A 50 19.50 11.12 -21.14
CA THR A 50 18.40 10.32 -21.72
C THR A 50 18.83 9.68 -23.04
N SER A 51 19.55 10.42 -23.91
CA SER A 51 20.04 9.90 -25.20
C SER A 51 21.07 8.78 -25.02
N LEU A 52 21.95 8.89 -24.04
CA LEU A 52 22.91 7.83 -23.72
C LEU A 52 22.20 6.60 -23.15
N ALA A 53 21.28 6.78 -22.20
CA ALA A 53 20.49 5.68 -21.67
C ALA A 53 19.70 4.98 -22.79
N LEU A 54 19.10 5.72 -23.70
CA LEU A 54 18.42 5.19 -24.89
C LEU A 54 19.36 4.38 -25.80
N SER A 55 20.58 4.84 -26.03
CA SER A 55 21.55 4.10 -26.85
C SER A 55 21.87 2.73 -26.26
N TRP A 56 21.85 2.60 -24.93
CA TRP A 56 22.03 1.34 -24.22
C TRP A 56 20.81 0.42 -24.35
N THR A 57 19.58 0.96 -24.49
CA THR A 57 18.38 0.14 -24.68
C THR A 57 18.24 -0.46 -26.08
N GLN A 58 18.96 0.08 -27.08
CA GLN A 58 18.84 -0.37 -28.48
C GLN A 58 19.69 -1.60 -28.82
N GLN A 59 20.44 -2.12 -27.87
CA GLN A 59 21.24 -3.33 -28.09
C GLN A 59 20.36 -4.60 -27.98
N ASN A 60 20.48 -5.47 -29.02
CA ASN A 60 19.59 -6.63 -29.22
C ASN A 60 19.82 -7.78 -28.21
N ASP A 61 20.87 -7.73 -27.38
CA ASP A 61 21.25 -8.80 -26.46
C ASP A 61 20.57 -8.72 -25.07
N ARG A 62 19.76 -7.67 -24.85
CA ARG A 62 19.15 -7.39 -23.54
C ARG A 62 17.69 -6.94 -23.61
N GLN A 63 16.97 -7.16 -22.52
CA GLN A 63 15.66 -6.55 -22.30
C GLN A 63 15.85 -5.16 -21.68
N ALA A 64 15.00 -4.20 -22.04
CA ALA A 64 15.07 -2.85 -21.52
C ALA A 64 13.72 -2.42 -20.97
N VAL A 65 13.71 -1.98 -19.73
CA VAL A 65 12.57 -1.40 -19.01
C VAL A 65 12.83 0.09 -18.88
N TRP A 66 11.85 0.91 -19.25
CA TRP A 66 11.93 2.35 -19.18
C TRP A 66 10.83 2.94 -18.32
N TYR A 67 11.18 3.90 -17.46
CA TYR A 67 10.23 4.69 -16.71
C TYR A 67 10.66 6.17 -16.68
N SER A 68 9.92 7.01 -17.40
CA SER A 68 10.08 8.47 -17.35
C SER A 68 9.32 9.04 -16.17
N LEU A 69 10.02 9.70 -15.27
CA LEU A 69 9.49 10.21 -14.01
C LEU A 69 9.09 11.68 -14.13
N ASP A 70 8.04 12.05 -13.40
CA ASP A 70 7.64 13.44 -13.17
C ASP A 70 7.22 13.65 -11.70
N GLU A 71 6.86 14.88 -11.33
CA GLU A 71 6.48 15.23 -9.96
C GLU A 71 5.28 14.42 -9.43
N THR A 72 4.40 13.94 -10.30
CA THR A 72 3.25 13.12 -9.90
C THR A 72 3.64 11.74 -9.40
N ASP A 73 4.87 11.29 -9.70
CA ASP A 73 5.40 9.99 -9.28
C ASP A 73 6.02 10.02 -7.86
N ASN A 74 5.91 11.13 -7.15
CA ASN A 74 6.25 11.23 -5.73
C ASN A 74 5.26 10.48 -4.81
N ASP A 75 4.20 9.89 -5.34
CA ASP A 75 3.37 8.93 -4.63
C ASP A 75 3.99 7.52 -4.74
N PRO A 76 4.38 6.87 -3.62
CA PRO A 76 5.00 5.54 -3.66
C PRO A 76 4.14 4.50 -4.37
N GLY A 77 2.81 4.52 -4.16
CA GLY A 77 1.91 3.59 -4.82
C GLY A 77 1.92 3.76 -6.34
N ARG A 78 1.85 4.99 -6.82
CA ARG A 78 1.94 5.33 -8.24
C ARG A 78 3.31 4.96 -8.82
N PHE A 79 4.38 5.32 -8.15
CA PHE A 79 5.75 5.01 -8.57
C PHE A 79 5.94 3.51 -8.78
N PHE A 80 5.58 2.71 -7.78
CA PHE A 80 5.76 1.26 -7.85
C PHE A 80 4.79 0.57 -8.81
N SER A 81 3.57 1.10 -8.98
CA SER A 81 2.62 0.59 -9.98
C SER A 81 3.15 0.75 -11.40
N HIS A 82 3.70 1.92 -11.72
CA HIS A 82 4.31 2.16 -13.04
C HIS A 82 5.58 1.35 -13.25
N LEU A 83 6.46 1.27 -12.26
CA LEU A 83 7.67 0.44 -12.34
C LEU A 83 7.33 -1.03 -12.59
N PHE A 84 6.30 -1.52 -11.91
CA PHE A 84 5.81 -2.87 -12.09
C PHE A 84 5.23 -3.09 -13.49
N ALA A 85 4.34 -2.20 -13.93
CA ALA A 85 3.78 -2.27 -15.28
C ALA A 85 4.87 -2.22 -16.36
N ALA A 86 5.93 -1.44 -16.14
CA ALA A 86 7.07 -1.37 -17.03
C ALA A 86 7.85 -2.70 -17.09
N LEU A 87 8.05 -3.36 -15.96
CA LEU A 87 8.68 -4.69 -15.89
C LEU A 87 7.81 -5.75 -16.57
N GLN A 88 6.51 -5.73 -16.33
CA GLN A 88 5.55 -6.68 -16.92
C GLN A 88 5.45 -6.53 -18.44
N ALA A 89 5.44 -5.30 -18.96
CA ALA A 89 5.38 -5.01 -20.40
C ALA A 89 6.56 -5.59 -21.18
N GLN A 90 7.69 -5.83 -20.52
CA GLN A 90 8.89 -6.41 -21.13
C GLN A 90 9.03 -7.92 -20.93
N GLY A 91 7.94 -8.59 -20.57
CA GLY A 91 7.89 -10.06 -20.54
C GLY A 91 8.70 -10.69 -19.39
N VAL A 92 8.82 -10.01 -18.28
CA VAL A 92 9.17 -10.67 -17.02
C VAL A 92 7.92 -11.46 -16.59
N GLU A 93 7.61 -12.52 -17.36
CA GLU A 93 6.31 -13.20 -17.49
C GLU A 93 5.79 -13.89 -16.22
N GLN A 94 6.58 -14.04 -15.17
CA GLN A 94 6.16 -14.67 -13.93
C GLN A 94 5.76 -13.66 -12.84
N LEU A 95 5.69 -12.39 -13.19
CA LEU A 95 5.18 -11.34 -12.33
C LEU A 95 3.65 -11.39 -12.24
N SER A 96 3.07 -12.44 -11.67
CA SER A 96 1.70 -12.35 -11.13
C SER A 96 1.79 -11.70 -9.75
N LEU A 97 1.81 -10.39 -9.72
CA LEU A 97 1.67 -9.68 -8.46
C LEU A 97 0.21 -9.76 -8.02
N ALA A 98 0.02 -10.16 -6.80
CA ALA A 98 -1.09 -9.60 -6.05
C ALA A 98 -0.81 -8.09 -5.95
N PRO A 99 -1.67 -7.23 -6.49
CA PRO A 99 -1.53 -5.77 -6.42
C PRO A 99 -1.39 -5.22 -4.99
N SER A 100 -1.78 -6.01 -3.98
CA SER A 100 -1.49 -5.78 -2.56
C SER A 100 -0.01 -5.55 -2.23
N LEU A 101 0.91 -6.04 -3.06
CA LEU A 101 2.36 -5.82 -2.87
C LEU A 101 2.82 -4.41 -3.25
N LEU A 102 2.06 -3.69 -4.09
CA LEU A 102 2.41 -2.33 -4.52
C LEU A 102 2.35 -1.30 -3.38
N HIS A 103 1.65 -1.61 -2.30
CA HIS A 103 1.45 -0.71 -1.17
C HIS A 103 2.22 -1.11 0.10
N THR A 104 2.90 -2.28 0.05
CA THR A 104 3.86 -2.65 1.07
C THR A 104 5.24 -2.64 0.44
N PRO A 105 5.93 -1.52 0.56
CA PRO A 105 7.18 -1.28 -0.14
C PRO A 105 8.21 -2.37 0.05
N GLN A 106 8.31 -2.96 1.25
CA GLN A 106 9.30 -4.00 1.57
C GLN A 106 8.97 -5.36 0.96
N LEU A 107 7.67 -5.73 0.91
CA LEU A 107 7.25 -6.99 0.28
C LEU A 107 7.29 -6.89 -1.24
N PHE A 108 6.92 -5.74 -1.79
CA PHE A 108 7.10 -5.41 -3.19
C PHE A 108 8.58 -5.58 -3.60
N LEU A 109 9.48 -5.01 -2.81
CA LEU A 109 10.92 -5.14 -3.01
C LEU A 109 11.37 -6.60 -2.98
N SER A 110 10.95 -7.35 -1.96
CA SER A 110 11.30 -8.77 -1.82
C SER A 110 10.76 -9.60 -2.97
N HIS A 111 9.55 -9.31 -3.43
CA HIS A 111 8.93 -9.98 -4.56
C HIS A 111 9.61 -9.64 -5.89
N ILE A 112 9.85 -8.35 -6.17
CA ILE A 112 10.60 -7.94 -7.37
C ILE A 112 11.98 -8.60 -7.38
N LEU A 113 12.72 -8.56 -6.28
CA LEU A 113 14.04 -9.18 -6.20
C LEU A 113 13.98 -10.69 -6.42
N ALA A 114 12.95 -11.38 -5.91
CA ALA A 114 12.75 -12.79 -6.15
C ALA A 114 12.48 -13.08 -7.63
N GLN A 115 11.64 -12.30 -8.27
CA GLN A 115 11.30 -12.45 -9.69
C GLN A 115 12.49 -12.08 -10.60
N LEU A 116 13.19 -10.99 -10.30
CA LEU A 116 14.40 -10.62 -11.01
C LEU A 116 15.48 -11.70 -10.93
N LYS A 117 15.57 -12.45 -9.83
CA LYS A 117 16.49 -13.60 -9.70
C LYS A 117 16.09 -14.79 -10.56
N LEU A 118 14.82 -14.97 -10.87
CA LEU A 118 14.32 -16.05 -11.72
C LEU A 118 14.50 -15.76 -13.21
N SER A 119 14.61 -14.50 -13.60
CA SER A 119 14.92 -14.09 -14.97
C SER A 119 16.39 -14.41 -15.27
N CYS A 120 16.65 -15.09 -16.40
CA CYS A 120 18.01 -15.43 -16.83
C CYS A 120 18.55 -14.48 -17.91
N ARG A 121 17.74 -13.52 -18.41
CA ARG A 121 18.15 -12.59 -19.47
C ARG A 121 18.73 -11.31 -18.92
N PRO A 122 19.75 -10.73 -19.55
CA PRO A 122 20.24 -9.40 -19.18
C PRO A 122 19.11 -8.37 -19.24
N LEU A 123 18.91 -7.64 -18.14
CA LEU A 123 17.84 -6.68 -17.98
C LEU A 123 18.39 -5.31 -17.60
N LEU A 124 18.06 -4.30 -18.42
CA LEU A 124 18.38 -2.90 -18.17
C LEU A 124 17.12 -2.16 -17.70
N ILE A 125 17.15 -1.62 -16.50
CA ILE A 125 16.08 -0.80 -15.95
C ILE A 125 16.53 0.66 -15.97
N VAL A 126 15.79 1.53 -16.64
CA VAL A 126 16.09 2.96 -16.72
C VAL A 126 15.00 3.74 -16.00
N LEU A 127 15.41 4.54 -15.00
CA LEU A 127 14.60 5.54 -14.34
C LEU A 127 15.06 6.91 -14.81
N ASP A 128 14.31 7.49 -15.74
CA ASP A 128 14.67 8.76 -16.38
C ASP A 128 14.10 9.95 -15.61
N ASP A 129 14.90 11.00 -15.48
CA ASP A 129 14.59 12.23 -14.73
C ASP A 129 14.35 12.04 -13.22
N PHE A 130 15.09 11.15 -12.58
CA PHE A 130 14.94 10.78 -11.16
C PHE A 130 15.05 11.96 -10.18
N HIS A 131 15.56 13.09 -10.58
CA HIS A 131 15.71 14.29 -9.74
C HIS A 131 14.38 14.91 -9.29
N VAL A 132 13.25 14.52 -9.89
CA VAL A 132 11.92 14.98 -9.53
C VAL A 132 11.32 14.22 -8.33
N ILE A 133 11.95 13.10 -7.94
CA ILE A 133 11.51 12.27 -6.82
C ILE A 133 12.14 12.79 -5.53
N GLU A 134 11.29 13.28 -4.62
CA GLU A 134 11.68 13.82 -3.31
C GLU A 134 11.20 12.94 -2.14
N GLU A 135 10.28 12.00 -2.38
CA GLU A 135 9.68 11.15 -1.35
C GLU A 135 10.69 10.18 -0.73
N GLU A 136 10.94 10.34 0.58
CA GLU A 136 11.93 9.54 1.32
C GLU A 136 11.61 8.03 1.32
N GLY A 137 10.31 7.68 1.28
CA GLY A 137 9.86 6.29 1.21
C GLY A 137 10.34 5.61 -0.07
N ILE A 138 10.27 6.29 -1.22
CA ILE A 138 10.78 5.79 -2.50
C ILE A 138 12.30 5.67 -2.46
N HIS A 139 12.99 6.67 -1.91
CA HIS A 139 14.45 6.66 -1.78
C HIS A 139 14.94 5.47 -0.94
N SER A 140 14.32 5.24 0.21
CA SER A 140 14.68 4.13 1.11
C SER A 140 14.57 2.77 0.44
N LEU A 141 13.51 2.55 -0.32
CA LEU A 141 13.26 1.28 -1.02
C LEU A 141 14.20 1.06 -2.19
N LEU A 142 14.44 2.09 -2.99
CA LEU A 142 15.41 2.01 -4.07
C LEU A 142 16.83 1.75 -3.55
N GLN A 143 17.22 2.30 -2.39
CA GLN A 143 18.49 1.97 -1.75
C GLN A 143 18.60 0.49 -1.41
N GLN A 144 17.52 -0.11 -0.90
CA GLN A 144 17.47 -1.54 -0.62
C GLN A 144 17.53 -2.36 -1.92
N LEU A 145 16.75 -1.98 -2.95
CA LEU A 145 16.77 -2.62 -4.27
C LEU A 145 18.19 -2.63 -4.86
N MET A 146 18.83 -1.45 -4.90
CA MET A 146 20.18 -1.28 -5.45
C MET A 146 21.24 -2.14 -4.75
N SER A 147 21.06 -2.39 -3.46
CA SER A 147 22.00 -3.21 -2.67
C SER A 147 21.88 -4.72 -2.94
N HIS A 148 20.79 -5.17 -3.57
CA HIS A 148 20.47 -6.60 -3.74
C HIS A 148 20.14 -7.00 -5.18
N LEU A 149 20.44 -6.14 -6.16
CA LEU A 149 20.21 -6.42 -7.58
C LEU A 149 20.94 -7.70 -8.03
N PRO A 150 20.27 -8.58 -8.79
CA PRO A 150 20.93 -9.75 -9.41
C PRO A 150 22.02 -9.33 -10.41
N VAL A 151 23.01 -10.21 -10.63
CA VAL A 151 24.18 -9.94 -11.48
C VAL A 151 23.83 -9.63 -12.93
N HIS A 152 22.71 -10.12 -13.44
CA HIS A 152 22.23 -9.87 -14.82
C HIS A 152 21.34 -8.63 -14.95
N VAL A 153 21.03 -7.92 -13.85
CA VAL A 153 20.21 -6.71 -13.84
C VAL A 153 21.10 -5.48 -13.69
N ARG A 154 20.82 -4.45 -14.46
CA ARG A 154 21.43 -3.13 -14.37
C ARG A 154 20.37 -2.07 -14.17
N LEU A 155 20.59 -1.20 -13.20
CA LEU A 155 19.73 -0.03 -12.93
C LEU A 155 20.47 1.23 -13.38
N VAL A 156 19.84 1.99 -14.24
CA VAL A 156 20.33 3.29 -14.73
C VAL A 156 19.40 4.39 -14.20
N LEU A 157 19.98 5.38 -13.56
CA LEU A 157 19.29 6.57 -13.09
C LEU A 157 19.77 7.77 -13.87
N THR A 158 18.91 8.54 -14.50
CA THR A 158 19.28 9.86 -15.01
C THR A 158 18.81 10.94 -14.02
N SER A 159 19.67 11.91 -13.72
CA SER A 159 19.34 12.95 -12.74
C SER A 159 20.08 14.24 -13.04
N ARG A 160 19.57 15.39 -12.60
CA ARG A 160 20.28 16.68 -12.70
C ARG A 160 21.27 16.88 -11.56
N SER A 161 20.94 16.39 -10.39
CA SER A 161 21.75 16.39 -9.18
C SER A 161 21.99 14.97 -8.71
N LEU A 162 22.94 14.76 -7.82
CA LEU A 162 23.18 13.43 -7.25
C LEU A 162 21.99 13.02 -6.37
N PRO A 163 21.28 11.92 -6.73
CA PRO A 163 20.12 11.48 -5.95
C PRO A 163 20.50 11.09 -4.52
N PRO A 164 19.63 11.33 -3.50
CA PRO A 164 19.88 10.98 -2.10
C PRO A 164 19.74 9.48 -1.82
N LEU A 165 20.23 8.65 -2.73
CA LEU A 165 20.16 7.18 -2.71
C LEU A 165 21.42 6.52 -2.14
N GLY A 166 22.26 7.24 -1.43
CA GLY A 166 23.49 6.69 -0.87
C GLY A 166 24.49 6.21 -1.95
N ILE A 167 24.44 6.77 -3.17
CA ILE A 167 25.28 6.38 -4.31
C ILE A 167 26.76 6.44 -3.97
N ALA A 168 27.22 7.42 -3.18
CA ALA A 168 28.60 7.52 -2.73
C ALA A 168 29.02 6.28 -1.92
N LYS A 169 28.15 5.76 -1.06
CA LYS A 169 28.38 4.54 -0.27
C LYS A 169 28.43 3.29 -1.15
N LEU A 170 27.55 3.22 -2.15
CA LEU A 170 27.54 2.12 -3.13
C LEU A 170 28.78 2.16 -4.02
N LYS A 171 29.23 3.35 -4.43
CA LYS A 171 30.46 3.56 -5.20
C LYS A 171 31.69 3.08 -4.42
N ALA A 172 31.77 3.39 -3.13
CA ALA A 172 32.85 2.90 -2.26
C ALA A 172 32.87 1.36 -2.14
N LYS A 173 31.71 0.70 -2.32
CA LYS A 173 31.59 -0.78 -2.36
C LYS A 173 31.79 -1.38 -3.75
N GLY A 174 32.05 -0.58 -4.79
CA GLY A 174 32.13 -1.06 -6.17
C GLY A 174 30.78 -1.44 -6.80
N LEU A 175 29.65 -1.05 -6.18
CA LEU A 175 28.31 -1.39 -6.62
C LEU A 175 27.64 -0.27 -7.44
N ALA A 176 28.24 0.90 -7.54
CA ALA A 176 27.70 2.00 -8.34
C ALA A 176 28.79 2.72 -9.13
N MET A 177 28.42 3.20 -10.31
CA MET A 177 29.22 4.10 -11.15
C MET A 177 28.43 5.39 -11.44
N THR A 178 29.16 6.52 -11.46
CA THR A 178 28.56 7.81 -11.78
C THR A 178 29.25 8.39 -13.00
N LEU A 179 28.46 8.69 -14.04
CA LEU A 179 28.91 9.44 -15.20
C LEU A 179 28.47 10.91 -15.02
N GLY A 180 29.42 11.76 -14.73
CA GLY A 180 29.18 13.20 -14.53
C GLY A 180 29.21 14.00 -15.83
N ALA A 181 28.88 15.30 -15.72
CA ALA A 181 28.80 16.22 -16.85
C ALA A 181 30.12 16.24 -17.71
N GLN A 182 31.26 16.12 -17.09
CA GLN A 182 32.56 16.10 -17.82
C GLN A 182 32.68 14.87 -18.74
N MET A 183 32.22 13.70 -18.30
CA MET A 183 32.25 12.47 -19.09
C MET A 183 31.16 12.45 -20.19
N LEU A 184 30.06 13.14 -19.96
CA LEU A 184 28.93 13.21 -20.90
C LEU A 184 29.14 14.22 -22.01
N ARG A 185 30.10 15.14 -21.88
CA ARG A 185 30.47 16.05 -22.97
C ARG A 185 31.01 15.31 -24.18
N PHE A 186 30.66 15.81 -25.36
CA PHE A 186 31.23 15.29 -26.62
C PHE A 186 32.70 15.72 -26.73
N SER A 187 33.55 14.81 -27.17
CA SER A 187 34.85 15.16 -27.69
C SER A 187 34.75 15.93 -29.00
N ARG A 188 35.84 16.46 -29.48
CA ARG A 188 35.90 17.11 -30.82
C ARG A 188 35.49 16.11 -31.92
N GLU A 189 36.00 14.89 -31.83
CA GLU A 189 35.68 13.82 -32.77
C GLU A 189 34.17 13.43 -32.71
N GLU A 190 33.63 13.25 -31.50
CA GLU A 190 32.20 12.97 -31.28
C GLU A 190 31.31 14.12 -31.78
N THR A 191 31.75 15.36 -31.67
CA THR A 191 31.04 16.52 -32.22
C THR A 191 31.00 16.47 -33.76
N ALA A 192 32.11 16.15 -34.40
CA ALA A 192 32.16 15.98 -35.87
C ALA A 192 31.28 14.79 -36.32
N ASP A 193 31.33 13.67 -35.60
CA ASP A 193 30.54 12.49 -35.87
C ASP A 193 29.05 12.76 -35.70
N TRP A 194 28.69 13.54 -34.66
CA TRP A 194 27.30 13.92 -34.43
C TRP A 194 26.74 14.76 -35.58
N PHE A 195 27.48 15.73 -36.06
CA PHE A 195 27.09 16.52 -37.22
C PHE A 195 26.92 15.65 -38.49
N ARG A 196 27.83 14.71 -38.72
CA ARG A 196 27.71 13.74 -39.85
C ARG A 196 26.52 12.81 -39.73
N CYS A 197 26.33 12.22 -38.55
CA CYS A 197 25.31 11.19 -38.37
C CYS A 197 23.90 11.76 -38.21
N CYS A 198 23.76 12.91 -37.56
CA CYS A 198 22.46 13.46 -37.16
C CYS A 198 21.91 14.51 -38.11
N LEU A 199 22.78 15.24 -38.83
CA LEU A 199 22.37 16.32 -39.73
C LEU A 199 22.62 16.02 -41.19
N GLY A 200 23.30 14.89 -41.51
CA GLY A 200 23.54 14.46 -42.88
C GLY A 200 24.47 15.39 -43.70
N SER A 201 25.06 16.40 -43.09
CA SER A 201 25.93 17.37 -43.70
C SER A 201 27.36 17.25 -43.14
N PRO A 202 28.35 16.88 -43.96
CA PRO A 202 29.75 16.96 -43.52
C PRO A 202 30.13 18.44 -43.40
N GLN A 203 30.17 18.93 -42.18
CA GLN A 203 30.74 20.25 -41.92
C GLN A 203 32.25 20.23 -42.19
N SER A 204 32.81 21.32 -42.75
CA SER A 204 34.27 21.43 -42.88
C SER A 204 34.92 21.39 -41.50
N GLU A 205 36.14 20.86 -41.39
CA GLU A 205 36.87 20.77 -40.11
C GLU A 205 36.93 22.10 -39.40
N GLY A 206 37.09 23.22 -40.10
CA GLY A 206 37.13 24.57 -39.54
C GLY A 206 35.78 25.00 -38.91
N ASN A 207 34.61 24.57 -39.44
CA ASN A 207 33.33 24.87 -38.87
C ASN A 207 33.06 24.00 -37.62
N THR A 208 33.53 22.77 -37.61
CA THR A 208 33.40 21.88 -36.43
C THR A 208 34.21 22.39 -35.25
N GLU A 209 35.43 22.90 -35.50
CA GLU A 209 36.29 23.53 -34.49
C GLU A 209 35.60 24.76 -33.87
N GLN A 210 35.08 25.66 -34.69
CA GLN A 210 34.39 26.87 -34.26
C GLN A 210 33.11 26.53 -33.46
N LEU A 211 32.38 25.51 -33.86
CA LEU A 211 31.17 25.05 -33.15
C LEU A 211 31.54 24.39 -31.82
N TRP A 212 32.66 23.64 -31.80
CA TRP A 212 33.12 23.04 -30.54
C TRP A 212 33.66 24.11 -29.58
N GLU A 213 34.35 25.13 -30.04
CA GLU A 213 34.80 26.26 -29.24
C GLU A 213 33.65 27.06 -28.66
N LYS A 214 32.55 27.22 -29.43
CA LYS A 214 31.34 27.90 -28.99
C LYS A 214 30.51 27.08 -27.98
N SER A 215 30.60 25.76 -28.05
CA SER A 215 29.85 24.85 -27.14
C SER A 215 30.71 23.67 -26.72
N PRO A 216 31.76 23.86 -25.87
CA PRO A 216 32.76 22.83 -25.60
C PRO A 216 32.14 21.46 -25.22
N GLY A 217 31.70 20.73 -26.26
CA GLY A 217 31.13 19.42 -26.17
C GLY A 217 29.78 19.32 -25.45
N TRP A 218 29.00 20.41 -25.28
CA TRP A 218 27.66 20.35 -24.69
C TRP A 218 26.62 19.90 -25.74
N PRO A 219 26.09 18.66 -25.66
CA PRO A 219 25.21 18.09 -26.70
C PRO A 219 23.95 18.93 -26.97
N GLY A 220 23.30 19.44 -25.89
CA GLY A 220 22.12 20.31 -26.00
C GLY A 220 22.42 21.62 -26.70
N GLY A 221 23.53 22.24 -26.38
CA GLY A 221 23.98 23.46 -27.04
C GLY A 221 24.34 23.25 -28.52
N LEU A 222 25.02 22.18 -28.84
CA LEU A 222 25.34 21.82 -30.26
C LEU A 222 24.07 21.60 -31.06
N ARG A 223 23.03 20.96 -30.46
CA ARG A 223 21.73 20.75 -31.13
C ARG A 223 21.01 22.08 -31.36
N LEU A 224 20.99 22.95 -30.37
CA LEU A 224 20.37 24.27 -30.50
C LEU A 224 21.11 25.14 -31.53
N LEU A 225 22.48 25.11 -31.54
CA LEU A 225 23.29 25.78 -32.56
C LEU A 225 23.01 25.25 -33.98
N SER A 226 22.75 23.95 -34.11
CA SER A 226 22.48 23.37 -35.45
C SER A 226 21.13 23.81 -36.05
N MET A 227 20.22 24.31 -35.21
CA MET A 227 18.89 24.79 -35.66
C MET A 227 18.94 26.24 -36.13
N SER A 228 19.95 27.00 -35.72
CA SER A 228 20.12 28.38 -36.18
C SER A 228 20.99 28.43 -37.42
N THR A 229 20.41 28.68 -38.56
CA THR A 229 21.11 28.82 -39.85
C THR A 229 22.02 30.05 -39.90
N HIS A 230 22.01 30.90 -38.87
CA HIS A 230 22.71 32.19 -38.77
C HIS A 230 23.71 32.31 -37.65
N ALA A 231 23.98 31.27 -36.85
CA ALA A 231 24.82 31.31 -35.64
C ALA A 231 26.33 31.39 -35.94
N VAL A 232 26.78 31.85 -37.08
CA VAL A 232 28.19 31.97 -37.43
C VAL A 232 28.82 33.26 -36.87
N GLY A 233 28.09 34.07 -36.11
CA GLY A 233 28.56 35.43 -35.88
C GLY A 233 28.87 35.92 -34.46
N MET A 234 28.21 35.53 -33.41
CA MET A 234 28.43 36.20 -32.10
C MET A 234 27.88 35.40 -30.93
N MET A 235 28.69 34.78 -30.19
CA MET A 235 28.73 34.52 -28.72
C MET A 235 29.51 33.27 -28.41
N THR A 236 30.47 33.36 -27.51
CA THR A 236 31.21 32.19 -27.00
C THR A 236 30.35 31.53 -25.92
N ILE A 237 29.97 30.27 -26.13
CA ILE A 237 29.22 29.45 -25.17
C ILE A 237 30.05 29.10 -23.92
N SER A 238 31.33 29.47 -23.86
CA SER A 238 32.10 29.47 -22.61
C SER A 238 31.40 30.24 -21.49
N ASP A 239 30.64 31.28 -21.84
CA ASP A 239 29.86 32.08 -20.90
C ASP A 239 28.57 31.36 -20.41
N LEU A 240 28.07 30.34 -21.15
CA LEU A 240 26.93 29.49 -20.76
C LEU A 240 27.30 28.40 -19.72
N GLN A 241 28.60 28.21 -19.45
CA GLN A 241 29.08 27.20 -18.48
C GLN A 241 29.14 27.69 -17.03
N SER A 242 29.19 29.01 -16.81
CA SER A 242 28.91 29.58 -15.51
C SER A 242 27.40 29.58 -15.31
N HIS A 243 26.93 28.99 -14.27
CA HIS A 243 25.56 28.91 -13.73
C HIS A 243 24.55 30.02 -14.09
N ASP A 244 24.73 30.73 -15.18
CA ASP A 244 23.95 31.87 -15.58
C ASP A 244 22.85 31.46 -16.54
N GLN A 245 21.71 31.05 -15.93
CA GLN A 245 20.46 30.77 -16.63
C GLN A 245 20.05 31.91 -17.59
N THR A 246 20.50 33.10 -17.33
CA THR A 246 20.23 34.33 -18.08
C THR A 246 20.79 34.28 -19.51
N LEU A 247 22.02 33.83 -19.67
CA LEU A 247 22.69 33.72 -20.97
C LEU A 247 22.06 32.64 -21.85
N LEU A 248 21.68 31.51 -21.25
CA LEU A 248 20.96 30.46 -21.97
C LEU A 248 19.56 30.95 -22.41
N GLN A 249 18.87 31.72 -21.57
CA GLN A 249 17.58 32.31 -21.91
C GLN A 249 17.70 33.33 -23.04
N HIS A 250 18.74 34.18 -23.03
CA HIS A 250 19.05 35.09 -24.15
C HIS A 250 19.31 34.32 -25.44
N TYR A 251 20.13 33.31 -25.39
CA TYR A 251 20.44 32.48 -26.56
C TYR A 251 19.17 31.80 -27.14
N LEU A 252 18.37 31.14 -26.29
CA LEU A 252 17.13 30.50 -26.70
C LEU A 252 16.11 31.52 -27.24
N THR A 253 16.12 32.75 -26.72
CA THR A 253 15.27 33.84 -27.20
C THR A 253 15.70 34.30 -28.59
N ASP A 254 16.97 34.62 -28.75
CA ASP A 254 17.46 35.30 -29.95
C ASP A 254 17.64 34.32 -31.11
N GLU A 255 18.11 33.12 -30.86
CA GLU A 255 18.50 32.21 -31.93
C GLU A 255 17.44 31.13 -32.25
N VAL A 256 16.57 30.78 -31.30
CA VAL A 256 15.55 29.75 -31.55
C VAL A 256 14.16 30.34 -31.61
N TYR A 257 13.76 31.04 -30.54
CA TYR A 257 12.37 31.46 -30.36
C TYR A 257 11.96 32.63 -31.30
N SER A 258 12.82 33.62 -31.51
CA SER A 258 12.53 34.79 -32.33
C SER A 258 12.36 34.45 -33.84
N HIS A 259 12.95 33.35 -34.26
CA HIS A 259 12.83 32.89 -35.70
C HIS A 259 11.61 32.01 -35.96
N LEU A 260 10.85 31.63 -34.92
CA LEU A 260 9.60 30.88 -35.05
C LEU A 260 8.46 31.82 -35.48
N SER A 261 7.50 31.30 -36.24
CA SER A 261 6.29 32.05 -36.60
C SER A 261 5.49 32.44 -35.33
N SER A 262 4.81 33.58 -35.40
CA SER A 262 3.98 34.07 -34.25
C SER A 262 2.94 33.03 -33.81
N GLN A 263 2.35 32.28 -34.73
CA GLN A 263 1.42 31.20 -34.45
C GLN A 263 2.09 30.04 -33.66
N LEU A 264 3.31 29.65 -34.06
CA LEU A 264 4.06 28.63 -33.37
C LEU A 264 4.54 29.09 -31.97
N GLN A 265 4.93 30.38 -31.86
CA GLN A 265 5.27 30.96 -30.56
C GLN A 265 4.09 30.95 -29.59
N GLU A 266 2.88 31.27 -30.06
CA GLU A 266 1.65 31.22 -29.26
C GLU A 266 1.29 29.79 -28.85
N PHE A 267 1.37 28.82 -29.78
CA PHE A 267 1.21 27.40 -29.53
C PHE A 267 2.13 26.91 -28.40
N LEU A 268 3.42 27.24 -28.49
CA LEU A 268 4.45 26.90 -27.52
C LEU A 268 4.15 27.48 -26.13
N GLN A 269 3.75 28.75 -26.06
CA GLN A 269 3.41 29.41 -24.79
C GLN A 269 2.19 28.79 -24.11
N LEU A 270 1.20 28.36 -24.88
CA LEU A 270 0.00 27.75 -24.32
C LEU A 270 0.21 26.29 -23.90
N THR A 271 0.96 25.52 -24.67
CA THR A 271 1.12 24.08 -24.45
C THR A 271 2.26 23.71 -23.50
N CYS A 272 3.25 24.61 -23.26
CA CYS A 272 4.38 24.33 -22.36
C CYS A 272 3.99 24.12 -20.89
N VAL A 273 2.79 24.54 -20.48
CA VAL A 273 2.27 24.29 -19.12
C VAL A 273 2.04 22.80 -18.87
N LEU A 274 1.72 22.04 -19.90
CA LEU A 274 1.51 20.61 -19.82
C LEU A 274 2.84 19.85 -19.74
N GLU A 275 2.92 18.86 -18.86
CA GLU A 275 4.05 17.93 -18.85
C GLU A 275 3.99 16.97 -20.02
N TRP A 276 2.82 16.39 -20.22
CA TRP A 276 2.50 15.49 -21.31
C TRP A 276 1.23 15.90 -22.02
N PHE A 277 1.20 15.83 -23.33
CA PHE A 277 0.02 16.14 -24.14
C PHE A 277 -0.07 15.26 -25.38
N ASP A 278 -1.28 14.97 -25.78
CA ASP A 278 -1.62 14.42 -27.08
C ASP A 278 -2.01 15.54 -28.07
N ILE A 279 -2.19 15.18 -29.32
CA ILE A 279 -2.54 16.13 -30.39
C ILE A 279 -3.87 16.83 -30.06
N GLU A 280 -4.88 16.09 -29.58
CA GLU A 280 -6.19 16.63 -29.28
C GLU A 280 -6.17 17.62 -28.12
N LEU A 281 -5.40 17.34 -27.07
CA LEU A 281 -5.23 18.22 -25.92
C LEU A 281 -4.50 19.50 -26.34
N ALA A 282 -3.43 19.36 -27.12
CA ALA A 282 -2.68 20.50 -27.66
C ALA A 282 -3.55 21.38 -28.56
N GLN A 283 -4.36 20.78 -29.44
CA GLN A 283 -5.30 21.47 -30.32
C GLN A 283 -6.39 22.21 -29.50
N SER A 284 -6.95 21.54 -28.48
CA SER A 284 -7.98 22.15 -27.62
C SER A 284 -7.43 23.30 -26.79
N LEU A 285 -6.16 23.22 -26.34
CA LEU A 285 -5.53 24.26 -25.53
C LEU A 285 -5.09 25.45 -26.37
N SER A 286 -4.51 25.21 -27.55
CA SER A 286 -4.02 26.26 -28.46
C SER A 286 -5.10 26.84 -29.38
N GLU A 287 -6.29 26.24 -29.48
CA GLU A 287 -7.34 26.56 -30.45
C GLU A 287 -6.85 26.55 -31.92
N SER A 288 -5.76 25.86 -32.18
CA SER A 288 -5.13 25.86 -33.49
C SER A 288 -5.49 24.60 -34.27
N ALA A 289 -6.12 24.76 -35.41
CA ALA A 289 -6.39 23.66 -36.36
C ALA A 289 -5.08 23.02 -36.91
N GLN A 290 -3.97 23.77 -36.86
CA GLN A 290 -2.65 23.34 -37.35
C GLN A 290 -1.78 22.71 -36.28
N ALA A 291 -2.33 22.41 -35.06
CA ALA A 291 -1.57 21.85 -33.97
C ALA A 291 -0.79 20.56 -34.36
N SER A 292 -1.38 19.71 -35.18
CA SER A 292 -0.72 18.50 -35.68
C SER A 292 0.53 18.80 -36.52
N GLU A 293 0.47 19.77 -37.42
CA GLU A 293 1.61 20.18 -38.25
C GLU A 293 2.71 20.82 -37.38
N MET A 294 2.33 21.64 -36.41
CA MET A 294 3.26 22.26 -35.45
C MET A 294 3.99 21.20 -34.61
N ILE A 295 3.26 20.17 -34.13
CA ILE A 295 3.86 19.04 -33.37
C ILE A 295 4.87 18.30 -34.25
N VAL A 296 4.51 17.96 -35.50
CA VAL A 296 5.43 17.30 -36.47
C VAL A 296 6.68 18.16 -36.71
N TYR A 297 6.51 19.47 -36.88
CA TYR A 297 7.64 20.39 -37.02
C TYR A 297 8.55 20.39 -35.82
N LEU A 298 7.97 20.49 -34.60
CA LEU A 298 8.74 20.50 -33.33
C LEU A 298 9.44 19.16 -33.08
N GLU A 299 8.79 18.04 -33.42
CA GLU A 299 9.38 16.70 -33.32
C GLU A 299 10.56 16.56 -34.27
N ALA A 300 10.39 16.95 -35.54
CA ALA A 300 11.45 16.90 -36.55
C ALA A 300 12.68 17.74 -36.17
N ASN A 301 12.45 18.87 -35.48
CA ASN A 301 13.52 19.74 -34.96
C ASN A 301 14.03 19.27 -33.58
N GLY A 302 13.47 18.18 -33.03
CA GLY A 302 13.93 17.57 -31.76
C GLY A 302 13.67 18.40 -30.52
N LEU A 303 12.68 19.27 -30.56
CA LEU A 303 12.18 20.03 -29.43
C LEU A 303 11.10 19.28 -28.63
N LEU A 304 10.51 18.24 -29.25
CA LEU A 304 9.57 17.31 -28.66
C LEU A 304 10.16 15.89 -28.62
N ILE A 305 9.80 15.18 -27.56
CA ILE A 305 10.06 13.75 -27.39
C ILE A 305 8.71 13.05 -27.54
N ARG A 306 8.64 12.09 -28.47
CA ARG A 306 7.43 11.28 -28.67
C ARG A 306 7.53 10.00 -27.88
N GLN A 307 6.43 9.61 -27.24
CA GLN A 307 6.25 8.33 -26.58
C GLN A 307 5.39 7.41 -27.45
N SER A 308 5.78 6.14 -27.59
CA SER A 308 5.07 5.14 -28.40
C SER A 308 3.87 4.55 -27.63
N SER A 309 2.97 5.40 -27.13
CA SER A 309 1.73 4.99 -26.47
C SER A 309 0.52 5.18 -27.40
N GLN A 310 -0.59 4.54 -27.09
CA GLN A 310 -1.90 4.88 -27.71
C GLN A 310 -2.79 5.52 -26.62
N PRO A 311 -3.20 6.79 -26.76
CA PRO A 311 -2.83 7.74 -27.81
C PRO A 311 -1.36 8.18 -27.76
N LEU A 312 -0.84 8.66 -28.91
CA LEU A 312 0.52 9.22 -29.00
C LEU A 312 0.65 10.45 -28.10
N CYS A 313 1.61 10.41 -27.19
CA CYS A 313 1.90 11.50 -26.26
C CYS A 313 3.24 12.16 -26.56
N TYR A 314 3.31 13.44 -26.30
CA TYR A 314 4.47 14.29 -26.53
C TYR A 314 4.84 15.04 -25.26
N ARG A 315 6.13 15.26 -25.06
CA ARG A 315 6.65 16.21 -24.09
C ARG A 315 7.74 17.09 -24.69
N TYR A 316 7.86 18.29 -24.20
CA TYR A 316 8.97 19.17 -24.59
C TYR A 316 10.31 18.67 -24.05
N LEU A 317 11.39 18.96 -24.78
CA LEU A 317 12.71 18.85 -24.21
C LEU A 317 12.78 19.73 -22.96
N SER A 318 13.23 19.16 -21.85
CA SER A 318 13.12 19.82 -20.51
C SER A 318 13.71 21.22 -20.48
N LEU A 319 14.89 21.42 -21.07
CA LEU A 319 15.53 22.73 -21.17
C LEU A 319 14.68 23.77 -21.92
N PHE A 320 14.08 23.34 -23.01
CA PHE A 320 13.22 24.23 -23.82
C PHE A 320 11.91 24.52 -23.14
N ARG A 321 11.33 23.56 -22.44
CA ARG A 321 10.12 23.77 -21.61
C ARG A 321 10.38 24.77 -20.51
N GLU A 322 11.48 24.68 -19.78
CA GLU A 322 11.86 25.64 -18.72
C GLU A 322 12.01 27.05 -19.25
N PHE A 323 12.64 27.20 -20.41
CA PHE A 323 12.72 28.48 -21.09
C PHE A 323 11.33 29.05 -21.41
N LEU A 324 10.42 28.23 -21.99
CA LEU A 324 9.06 28.65 -22.34
C LEU A 324 8.26 29.03 -21.08
N LEU A 325 8.34 28.24 -20.01
CA LEU A 325 7.67 28.53 -18.72
C LEU A 325 8.21 29.83 -18.08
N THR A 326 9.51 30.06 -18.11
CA THR A 326 10.12 31.30 -17.62
C THR A 326 9.62 32.50 -18.41
N ARG A 327 9.54 32.38 -19.74
CA ARG A 327 9.01 33.43 -20.61
C ARG A 327 7.51 33.65 -20.39
N LEU A 328 6.72 32.60 -20.22
CA LEU A 328 5.30 32.70 -19.94
C LEU A 328 5.06 33.36 -18.58
N SER A 329 5.86 33.03 -17.57
CA SER A 329 5.76 33.59 -16.20
C SER A 329 6.06 35.10 -16.14
N ALA A 330 6.78 35.64 -17.12
CA ALA A 330 6.99 37.08 -17.28
C ALA A 330 5.66 37.82 -17.58
N CYS A 331 4.64 37.15 -18.07
CA CYS A 331 3.32 37.67 -18.34
C CYS A 331 2.26 37.03 -17.41
N PRO A 332 2.05 37.48 -16.17
CA PRO A 332 1.22 36.83 -15.16
C PRO A 332 -0.21 36.50 -15.61
N ARG A 333 -0.83 37.39 -16.38
CA ARG A 333 -2.19 37.15 -16.93
C ARG A 333 -2.23 35.95 -17.89
N ARG A 334 -1.28 35.87 -18.83
CA ARG A 334 -1.20 34.75 -19.79
C ARG A 334 -0.84 33.46 -19.10
N TYR A 335 0.06 33.50 -18.14
CA TYR A 335 0.42 32.38 -17.30
C TYR A 335 -0.80 31.78 -16.61
N GLN A 336 -1.58 32.63 -15.93
CA GLN A 336 -2.78 32.20 -15.23
C GLN A 336 -3.84 31.65 -16.18
N GLN A 337 -4.09 32.31 -17.32
CA GLN A 337 -5.07 31.87 -18.31
C GLN A 337 -4.69 30.50 -18.93
N ALA A 338 -3.43 30.31 -19.31
CA ALA A 338 -2.96 29.05 -19.89
C ALA A 338 -3.09 27.88 -18.90
N HIS A 339 -2.69 28.09 -17.63
CA HIS A 339 -2.80 27.07 -16.59
C HIS A 339 -4.27 26.76 -16.26
N GLN A 340 -5.12 27.78 -16.09
CA GLN A 340 -6.54 27.58 -15.80
C GLN A 340 -7.22 26.78 -16.90
N ARG A 341 -6.99 27.14 -18.16
CA ARG A 341 -7.57 26.44 -19.30
C ARG A 341 -7.05 24.99 -19.40
N ALA A 342 -5.76 24.79 -19.16
CA ALA A 342 -5.18 23.46 -19.14
C ALA A 342 -5.80 22.59 -18.01
N CYS A 343 -6.01 23.15 -16.82
CA CYS A 343 -6.72 22.49 -15.73
C CYS A 343 -8.13 22.05 -16.14
N GLU A 344 -8.90 22.96 -16.75
CA GLU A 344 -10.26 22.69 -17.20
C GLU A 344 -10.31 21.56 -18.25
N LEU A 345 -9.41 21.59 -19.25
CA LEU A 345 -9.33 20.58 -20.29
C LEU A 345 -8.88 19.21 -19.76
N LEU A 346 -7.92 19.18 -18.83
CA LEU A 346 -7.49 17.94 -18.17
C LEU A 346 -8.61 17.33 -17.32
N ALA A 347 -9.36 18.17 -16.61
CA ALA A 347 -10.48 17.73 -15.80
C ALA A 347 -11.63 17.14 -16.64
N VAL A 348 -11.95 17.76 -17.79
CA VAL A 348 -12.96 17.23 -18.74
C VAL A 348 -12.57 15.86 -19.27
N ARG A 349 -11.27 15.57 -19.39
CA ARG A 349 -10.72 14.28 -19.84
C ARG A 349 -10.47 13.28 -18.71
N ALA A 350 -11.08 13.50 -17.54
CA ALA A 350 -10.90 12.68 -16.34
C ALA A 350 -9.44 12.58 -15.81
N ARG A 351 -8.52 13.45 -16.27
CA ARG A 351 -7.14 13.58 -15.77
C ARG A 351 -7.09 14.53 -14.57
N THR A 352 -7.96 14.30 -13.57
CA THR A 352 -8.19 15.20 -12.44
C THR A 352 -6.98 15.36 -11.52
N SER A 353 -6.17 14.32 -11.35
CA SER A 353 -4.92 14.39 -10.57
C SER A 353 -3.92 15.39 -11.17
N GLU A 354 -3.79 15.37 -12.49
CA GLU A 354 -2.89 16.27 -13.21
C GLU A 354 -3.44 17.70 -13.22
N ALA A 355 -4.78 17.85 -13.34
CA ALA A 355 -5.41 19.14 -13.20
C ALA A 355 -5.16 19.77 -11.83
N LEU A 356 -5.31 18.99 -10.75
CA LEU A 356 -5.03 19.46 -9.40
C LEU A 356 -3.53 19.78 -9.20
N HIS A 357 -2.64 18.92 -9.71
CA HIS A 357 -1.20 19.18 -9.65
C HIS A 357 -0.83 20.47 -10.37
N LEU A 358 -1.39 20.70 -11.57
CA LEU A 358 -1.18 21.92 -12.31
C LEU A 358 -1.73 23.15 -11.57
N ALA A 359 -2.90 23.04 -10.93
CA ALA A 359 -3.45 24.08 -10.08
C ALA A 359 -2.54 24.41 -8.88
N MET A 360 -1.90 23.41 -8.29
CA MET A 360 -0.93 23.59 -7.20
C MET A 360 0.37 24.31 -7.63
N GLN A 361 0.76 24.20 -8.90
CA GLN A 361 1.90 24.93 -9.47
C GLN A 361 1.59 26.42 -9.68
N MET A 362 0.32 26.78 -9.76
CA MET A 362 -0.09 28.18 -9.89
C MET A 362 0.18 28.95 -8.58
N ARG A 363 0.55 30.22 -8.71
CA ARG A 363 0.74 31.10 -7.53
C ARG A 363 -0.56 31.45 -6.83
N SER A 364 -1.71 31.27 -7.50
CA SER A 364 -3.05 31.54 -6.96
C SER A 364 -3.60 30.29 -6.26
N ARG A 365 -3.87 30.40 -4.97
CA ARG A 365 -4.55 29.36 -4.20
C ARG A 365 -6.03 29.19 -4.59
N GLU A 366 -6.63 30.24 -5.17
CA GLU A 366 -8.00 30.21 -5.69
C GLU A 366 -8.20 29.10 -6.73
N SER A 367 -7.18 28.83 -7.56
CA SER A 367 -7.23 27.76 -8.56
C SER A 367 -7.26 26.37 -7.93
N VAL A 368 -6.51 26.19 -6.83
CA VAL A 368 -6.56 24.94 -6.05
C VAL A 368 -7.92 24.77 -5.40
N ILE A 369 -8.46 25.83 -4.80
CA ILE A 369 -9.80 25.85 -4.20
C ILE A 369 -10.86 25.49 -5.24
N ALA A 370 -10.84 26.14 -6.41
CA ALA A 370 -11.82 25.89 -7.48
C ALA A 370 -11.74 24.45 -8.00
N CYS A 371 -10.52 23.91 -8.17
CA CYS A 371 -10.31 22.54 -8.61
C CYS A 371 -10.82 21.53 -7.56
N LEU A 372 -10.50 21.75 -6.28
CA LEU A 372 -10.95 20.89 -5.19
C LEU A 372 -12.47 20.92 -5.04
N LEU A 373 -13.09 22.10 -5.03
CA LEU A 373 -14.56 22.24 -4.93
C LEU A 373 -15.29 21.52 -6.06
N LYS A 374 -14.72 21.53 -7.27
CA LYS A 374 -15.36 20.94 -8.44
C LYS A 374 -15.11 19.45 -8.58
N HIS A 375 -13.92 18.95 -8.27
CA HIS A 375 -13.48 17.59 -8.57
C HIS A 375 -13.03 16.78 -7.36
N GLY A 376 -12.73 17.40 -6.22
CA GLY A 376 -12.15 16.75 -5.06
C GLY A 376 -12.98 15.59 -4.53
N ASP A 377 -14.30 15.72 -4.50
CA ASP A 377 -15.18 14.65 -4.03
C ASP A 377 -15.16 13.41 -4.94
N ALA A 378 -15.19 13.61 -6.25
CA ALA A 378 -15.07 12.51 -7.20
C ALA A 378 -13.70 11.80 -7.06
N MET A 379 -12.62 12.57 -6.86
CA MET A 379 -11.29 12.03 -6.62
C MET A 379 -11.23 11.18 -5.34
N ILE A 380 -11.86 11.62 -4.25
CA ILE A 380 -11.92 10.86 -3.00
C ILE A 380 -12.65 9.53 -3.21
N LEU A 381 -13.81 9.55 -3.87
CA LEU A 381 -14.61 8.36 -4.15
C LEU A 381 -13.88 7.34 -5.03
N GLN A 382 -13.02 7.82 -5.92
CA GLN A 382 -12.15 7.02 -6.79
C GLN A 382 -10.84 6.56 -6.11
N GLY A 383 -10.62 6.86 -4.83
CA GLY A 383 -9.42 6.44 -4.10
C GLY A 383 -8.23 7.40 -4.17
N GLN A 384 -8.39 8.57 -4.79
CA GLN A 384 -7.32 9.59 -4.93
C GLN A 384 -7.27 10.57 -3.74
N SER A 385 -7.70 10.15 -2.55
CA SER A 385 -7.78 10.99 -1.35
C SER A 385 -6.45 11.61 -0.93
N ARG A 386 -5.32 10.97 -1.29
CA ARG A 386 -3.97 11.49 -1.03
C ARG A 386 -3.67 12.76 -1.84
N ASN A 387 -4.02 12.76 -3.14
CA ASN A 387 -3.84 13.93 -4.00
C ASN A 387 -4.69 15.10 -3.52
N VAL A 388 -5.95 14.81 -3.13
CA VAL A 388 -6.84 15.83 -2.56
C VAL A 388 -6.26 16.39 -1.27
N GLN A 389 -5.72 15.57 -0.39
CA GLN A 389 -5.08 16.03 0.84
C GLN A 389 -3.84 16.89 0.58
N GLN A 390 -3.03 16.56 -0.42
CA GLN A 390 -1.91 17.42 -0.84
C GLN A 390 -2.38 18.79 -1.30
N GLY A 391 -3.49 18.84 -2.05
CA GLY A 391 -4.12 20.12 -2.43
C GLY A 391 -4.61 20.90 -1.21
N LEU A 392 -5.32 20.24 -0.28
CA LEU A 392 -5.81 20.85 0.95
C LEU A 392 -4.68 21.37 1.86
N SER A 393 -3.56 20.64 1.96
CA SER A 393 -2.39 21.06 2.77
C SER A 393 -1.68 22.31 2.25
N ARG A 394 -1.93 22.73 1.00
CA ARG A 394 -1.43 24.00 0.44
C ARG A 394 -2.24 25.22 0.89
N LEU A 395 -3.43 24.98 1.43
CA LEU A 395 -4.36 26.05 1.86
C LEU A 395 -4.16 26.35 3.34
N ARG A 396 -4.30 27.63 3.71
CA ARG A 396 -4.29 28.04 5.11
C ARG A 396 -5.65 27.81 5.74
N PHE A 397 -5.70 27.77 7.07
CA PHE A 397 -6.94 27.55 7.81
C PHE A 397 -8.02 28.62 7.50
N ASP A 398 -7.62 29.89 7.35
CA ASP A 398 -8.53 30.98 6.97
C ASP A 398 -9.15 30.77 5.57
N GLU A 399 -8.40 30.21 4.62
CA GLU A 399 -8.87 29.86 3.28
C GLU A 399 -9.79 28.64 3.29
N LEU A 400 -9.46 27.63 4.11
CA LEU A 400 -10.30 26.45 4.31
C LEU A 400 -11.62 26.82 4.99
N SER A 401 -11.56 27.69 6.00
CA SER A 401 -12.73 28.12 6.76
C SER A 401 -13.68 29.04 5.96
N ALA A 402 -13.15 29.73 4.96
CA ALA A 402 -13.98 30.47 4.02
C ALA A 402 -14.84 29.55 3.12
N HIS A 403 -14.48 28.27 3.01
CA HIS A 403 -15.18 27.28 2.21
C HIS A 403 -15.48 26.00 3.04
N PRO A 404 -16.58 25.97 3.80
CA PRO A 404 -16.93 24.83 4.67
C PRO A 404 -16.91 23.46 3.98
N GLN A 405 -17.17 23.42 2.68
CA GLN A 405 -17.07 22.19 1.86
C GLN A 405 -15.65 21.61 1.83
N LEU A 406 -14.60 22.46 1.88
CA LEU A 406 -13.21 22.00 1.92
C LEU A 406 -12.85 21.41 3.28
N LEU A 407 -13.39 21.94 4.38
CA LEU A 407 -13.24 21.35 5.71
C LEU A 407 -13.88 19.97 5.79
N LEU A 408 -15.11 19.83 5.25
CA LEU A 408 -15.77 18.53 5.17
C LEU A 408 -15.01 17.55 4.24
N MET A 409 -14.45 18.07 3.15
CA MET A 409 -13.58 17.27 2.25
C MET A 409 -12.35 16.76 2.98
N GLN A 410 -11.77 17.53 3.88
CA GLN A 410 -10.64 17.10 4.70
C GLN A 410 -11.02 15.98 5.67
N ILE A 411 -12.18 16.11 6.33
CA ILE A 411 -12.74 15.04 7.17
C ILE A 411 -12.97 13.78 6.32
N ARG A 412 -13.56 13.91 5.13
CA ARG A 412 -13.76 12.78 4.20
C ARG A 412 -12.44 12.13 3.79
N CYS A 413 -11.41 12.89 3.46
CA CYS A 413 -10.08 12.35 3.17
C CYS A 413 -9.55 11.49 4.32
N ALA A 414 -9.65 11.94 5.56
CA ALA A 414 -9.22 11.19 6.73
C ALA A 414 -10.04 9.90 6.91
N LEU A 415 -11.37 9.99 6.77
CA LEU A 415 -12.28 8.84 6.86
C LEU A 415 -11.98 7.77 5.81
N TYR A 416 -11.88 8.16 4.53
CA TYR A 416 -11.61 7.20 3.43
C TYR A 416 -10.18 6.63 3.44
N ARG A 417 -9.24 7.32 4.09
CA ARG A 417 -7.89 6.78 4.35
C ARG A 417 -7.82 5.91 5.60
N TYR A 418 -8.90 5.80 6.35
CA TYR A 418 -8.93 5.12 7.64
C TYR A 418 -7.94 5.74 8.65
N ASP A 419 -7.72 7.05 8.56
CA ASP A 419 -6.76 7.80 9.35
C ASP A 419 -7.48 8.51 10.52
N MET A 420 -7.72 7.74 11.58
CA MET A 420 -8.45 8.21 12.76
C MET A 420 -7.63 9.16 13.64
N GLU A 421 -6.30 9.15 13.51
CA GLU A 421 -5.43 10.09 14.23
C GLU A 421 -5.58 11.48 13.67
N SER A 422 -5.40 11.65 12.36
CA SER A 422 -5.63 12.94 11.69
C SER A 422 -7.05 13.47 11.94
N LEU A 423 -8.05 12.59 11.98
CA LEU A 423 -9.42 13.00 12.26
C LEU A 423 -9.58 13.54 13.69
N SER A 424 -8.95 12.90 14.66
CA SER A 424 -8.99 13.33 16.07
C SER A 424 -8.33 14.68 16.28
N ASP A 425 -7.31 15.00 15.49
CA ASP A 425 -6.59 16.29 15.57
C ASP A 425 -7.39 17.43 14.96
N TRP A 426 -8.11 17.16 13.89
CA TRP A 426 -8.85 18.18 13.12
C TRP A 426 -10.24 18.51 13.65
N LEU A 427 -10.90 17.54 14.25
CA LEU A 427 -12.28 17.69 14.68
C LEU A 427 -12.46 18.78 15.73
N PRO A 428 -11.58 18.92 16.75
CA PRO A 428 -11.66 19.99 17.75
C PRO A 428 -11.56 21.40 17.15
N GLU A 429 -10.93 21.55 15.99
CA GLU A 429 -10.83 22.85 15.30
C GLU A 429 -12.05 23.13 14.41
N VAL A 430 -12.58 22.09 13.76
CA VAL A 430 -13.69 22.21 12.81
C VAL A 430 -15.05 22.34 13.52
N GLU A 431 -15.29 21.61 14.62
CA GLU A 431 -16.57 21.65 15.34
C GLU A 431 -16.93 23.06 15.87
N PRO A 432 -16.04 23.77 16.59
CA PRO A 432 -16.34 25.13 17.06
C PRO A 432 -16.57 26.10 15.92
N PHE A 433 -15.83 25.96 14.81
CA PHE A 433 -16.02 26.79 13.61
C PHE A 433 -17.41 26.58 13.01
N LEU A 434 -17.84 25.32 12.85
CA LEU A 434 -19.16 24.99 12.31
C LEU A 434 -20.30 25.42 13.25
N GLU A 435 -20.07 25.40 14.56
CA GLU A 435 -21.02 25.88 15.56
C GLU A 435 -21.16 27.41 15.52
N GLN A 436 -20.04 28.15 15.39
CA GLN A 436 -20.08 29.62 15.23
C GLN A 436 -20.80 30.05 13.96
N HIS A 437 -20.69 29.29 12.89
CA HIS A 437 -21.32 29.56 11.60
C HIS A 437 -22.69 28.89 11.44
N ALA A 438 -23.23 28.27 12.48
CA ALA A 438 -24.53 27.60 12.48
C ALA A 438 -25.72 28.55 12.13
N GLN A 439 -25.52 29.84 12.14
CA GLN A 439 -26.51 30.86 11.74
C GLN A 439 -26.25 31.47 10.35
N SER A 440 -25.20 31.05 9.66
CA SER A 440 -24.90 31.52 8.29
C SER A 440 -25.83 30.84 7.27
N GLU A 441 -26.00 31.45 6.09
CA GLU A 441 -26.79 30.87 4.99
C GLU A 441 -26.29 29.47 4.59
N LEU A 442 -24.98 29.22 4.68
CA LEU A 442 -24.34 27.93 4.41
C LEU A 442 -24.71 26.84 5.43
N ALA A 443 -24.92 27.21 6.70
CA ALA A 443 -25.39 26.27 7.72
C ALA A 443 -26.88 25.93 7.56
N GLN A 444 -27.61 26.65 6.73
CA GLN A 444 -29.01 26.36 6.38
C GLN A 444 -29.10 25.42 5.17
N ASP A 445 -28.01 25.14 4.44
CA ASP A 445 -28.02 24.18 3.36
C ASP A 445 -28.23 22.75 3.94
N PRO A 446 -29.31 22.08 3.55
CA PRO A 446 -29.64 20.73 4.03
C PRO A 446 -28.53 19.71 3.73
N ASN A 447 -27.82 19.87 2.60
CA ASN A 447 -26.69 19.00 2.25
C ASN A 447 -25.51 19.15 3.20
N MET A 448 -25.17 20.41 3.55
CA MET A 448 -24.11 20.73 4.49
C MET A 448 -24.41 20.19 5.89
N GLN A 449 -25.63 20.36 6.37
CA GLN A 449 -26.07 19.83 7.66
C GLN A 449 -26.00 18.30 7.68
N ALA A 450 -26.42 17.65 6.60
CA ALA A 450 -26.38 16.20 6.48
C ALA A 450 -24.92 15.68 6.48
N GLU A 451 -24.01 16.31 5.75
CA GLU A 451 -22.60 15.92 5.74
C GLU A 451 -21.93 16.09 7.10
N LEU A 452 -22.24 17.17 7.82
CA LEU A 452 -21.76 17.38 9.18
C LEU A 452 -22.30 16.33 10.14
N ALA A 453 -23.60 16.01 10.05
CA ALA A 453 -24.20 14.95 10.85
C ALA A 453 -23.58 13.58 10.55
N ILE A 454 -23.28 13.28 9.28
CA ILE A 454 -22.54 12.08 8.86
C ILE A 454 -21.15 12.02 9.51
N ALA A 455 -20.38 13.11 9.45
CA ALA A 455 -19.05 13.16 10.04
C ALA A 455 -19.11 12.90 11.56
N ARG A 456 -20.04 13.60 12.27
CA ARG A 456 -20.25 13.41 13.71
C ARG A 456 -20.72 11.99 14.06
N ALA A 457 -21.64 11.44 13.28
CA ALA A 457 -22.11 10.07 13.47
C ALA A 457 -21.00 9.05 13.27
N HIS A 458 -20.19 9.21 12.24
CA HIS A 458 -19.05 8.34 11.97
C HIS A 458 -18.05 8.33 13.13
N ILE A 459 -17.71 9.52 13.64
CA ILE A 459 -16.82 9.67 14.80
C ILE A 459 -17.44 9.04 16.05
N ALA A 460 -18.73 9.27 16.28
CA ALA A 460 -19.44 8.68 17.42
C ALA A 460 -19.44 7.14 17.35
N ILE A 461 -19.63 6.55 16.17
CA ILE A 461 -19.52 5.10 15.95
C ILE A 461 -18.08 4.62 16.26
N LYS A 462 -17.07 5.28 15.75
CA LYS A 462 -15.66 4.89 15.97
C LYS A 462 -15.19 5.08 17.42
N ARG A 463 -15.83 5.98 18.16
CA ARG A 463 -15.61 6.18 19.62
C ARG A 463 -16.58 5.38 20.49
N GLU A 464 -17.42 4.58 19.89
CA GLU A 464 -18.45 3.74 20.58
C GLU A 464 -19.47 4.55 21.39
N HIS A 465 -19.71 5.79 21.00
CA HIS A 465 -20.74 6.65 21.60
C HIS A 465 -22.10 6.37 20.91
N TRP A 466 -22.63 5.19 21.10
CA TRP A 466 -23.80 4.65 20.38
C TRP A 466 -25.05 5.52 20.48
N GLN A 467 -25.35 6.07 21.66
CA GLN A 467 -26.49 6.97 21.85
C GLN A 467 -26.34 8.27 21.07
N LEU A 468 -25.11 8.77 20.97
CA LEU A 468 -24.81 9.97 20.20
C LEU A 468 -24.88 9.69 18.68
N ALA A 469 -24.39 8.54 18.27
CA ALA A 469 -24.48 8.08 16.88
C ALA A 469 -25.96 7.94 16.45
N ASP A 470 -26.79 7.32 17.28
CA ASP A 470 -28.24 7.21 17.02
C ASP A 470 -28.90 8.58 16.86
N ARG A 471 -28.58 9.52 17.75
CA ARG A 471 -29.13 10.89 17.69
C ARG A 471 -28.79 11.59 16.36
N TYR A 472 -27.58 11.41 15.84
CA TYR A 472 -27.21 12.02 14.57
C TYR A 472 -27.80 11.29 13.35
N LEU A 473 -28.09 9.99 13.45
CA LEU A 473 -28.54 9.19 12.31
C LEU A 473 -30.06 9.04 12.24
N ARG A 474 -30.80 9.12 13.37
CA ARG A 474 -32.22 8.72 13.47
C ARG A 474 -33.13 9.40 12.43
N ASP A 475 -33.09 10.72 12.34
CA ASP A 475 -33.95 11.51 11.48
C ASP A 475 -33.22 12.09 10.26
N LEU A 476 -31.98 11.66 10.03
CA LEU A 476 -31.16 12.18 8.96
C LEU A 476 -31.64 11.69 7.60
N SER A 477 -32.04 12.59 6.73
CA SER A 477 -32.43 12.30 5.34
C SER A 477 -31.91 13.39 4.41
N CYS A 478 -31.63 13.06 3.16
CA CYS A 478 -31.15 14.02 2.18
C CYS A 478 -31.53 13.52 0.77
N ASP A 479 -31.95 14.43 -0.10
CA ASP A 479 -32.28 14.11 -1.50
C ASP A 479 -31.05 13.87 -2.37
N ASN A 480 -29.88 14.33 -1.94
CA ASN A 480 -28.62 14.11 -2.65
C ASN A 480 -28.21 12.64 -2.53
N GLN A 481 -28.19 11.93 -3.65
CA GLN A 481 -27.86 10.49 -3.72
C GLN A 481 -26.50 10.14 -3.10
N ARG A 482 -25.50 11.04 -3.27
CA ARG A 482 -24.16 10.84 -2.70
C ARG A 482 -24.18 10.87 -1.18
N ILE A 483 -24.93 11.78 -0.60
CA ILE A 483 -25.09 11.92 0.86
C ILE A 483 -25.93 10.78 1.38
N GLN A 484 -27.02 10.44 0.69
CA GLN A 484 -27.93 9.34 1.04
C GLN A 484 -27.21 7.98 1.11
N MET A 485 -26.30 7.73 0.16
CA MET A 485 -25.43 6.56 0.14
C MET A 485 -24.61 6.43 1.44
N GLN A 486 -24.04 7.54 1.92
CA GLN A 486 -23.26 7.57 3.17
C GLN A 486 -24.17 7.37 4.40
N ILE A 487 -25.36 7.96 4.40
CA ILE A 487 -26.35 7.76 5.48
C ILE A 487 -26.71 6.29 5.60
N TYR A 488 -27.04 5.62 4.51
CA TYR A 488 -27.38 4.21 4.52
C TYR A 488 -26.21 3.33 4.99
N SER A 489 -24.98 3.66 4.54
CA SER A 489 -23.77 2.97 4.97
C SER A 489 -23.57 3.03 6.49
N LEU A 490 -23.64 4.25 7.08
CA LEU A 490 -23.47 4.44 8.51
C LEU A 490 -24.62 3.86 9.35
N ARG A 491 -25.86 3.98 8.87
CA ARG A 491 -27.00 3.31 9.52
C ARG A 491 -26.84 1.80 9.52
N GLY A 492 -26.35 1.24 8.40
CA GLY A 492 -26.07 -0.19 8.29
C GLY A 492 -24.98 -0.63 9.28
N GLU A 493 -23.88 0.11 9.37
CA GLU A 493 -22.79 -0.14 10.34
C GLU A 493 -23.30 -0.04 11.78
N TYR A 494 -24.03 1.01 12.12
CA TYR A 494 -24.64 1.19 13.43
C TYR A 494 -25.61 0.05 13.78
N THR A 495 -26.52 -0.31 12.85
CA THR A 495 -27.52 -1.35 13.06
C THR A 495 -26.85 -2.73 13.25
N LEU A 496 -25.75 -2.99 12.53
CA LEU A 496 -24.94 -4.20 12.71
C LEU A 496 -24.33 -4.26 14.11
N ALA A 497 -23.75 -3.14 14.58
CA ALA A 497 -23.19 -3.03 15.92
C ALA A 497 -24.24 -3.20 17.04
N MET A 498 -25.49 -2.81 16.76
CA MET A 498 -26.64 -3.04 17.66
C MET A 498 -27.14 -4.50 17.64
N GLY A 499 -26.53 -5.38 16.84
CA GLY A 499 -26.89 -6.80 16.76
C GLY A 499 -28.05 -7.12 15.87
N GLN A 500 -28.39 -6.28 14.91
CA GLN A 500 -29.50 -6.45 13.96
C GLN A 500 -28.99 -6.67 12.52
N PRO A 501 -28.31 -7.81 12.24
CA PRO A 501 -27.63 -8.02 10.96
C PRO A 501 -28.58 -8.09 9.75
N GLU A 502 -29.82 -8.56 9.89
CA GLU A 502 -30.77 -8.61 8.76
C GLU A 502 -31.25 -7.21 8.36
N GLN A 503 -31.52 -6.33 9.34
CA GLN A 503 -31.88 -4.94 9.07
C GLN A 503 -30.66 -4.17 8.48
N ALA A 504 -29.45 -4.43 9.00
CA ALA A 504 -28.22 -3.86 8.46
C ALA A 504 -28.04 -4.23 6.98
N LEU A 505 -28.30 -5.50 6.59
CA LEU A 505 -28.20 -5.94 5.19
C LEU A 505 -29.13 -5.17 4.25
N VAL A 506 -30.32 -4.81 4.69
CA VAL A 506 -31.26 -4.00 3.87
C VAL A 506 -30.63 -2.62 3.59
N LEU A 507 -30.22 -1.91 4.64
CA LEU A 507 -29.60 -0.59 4.53
C LEU A 507 -28.31 -0.61 3.71
N LEU A 508 -27.45 -1.62 3.93
CA LEU A 508 -26.19 -1.78 3.20
C LEU A 508 -26.43 -2.12 1.72
N ASN A 509 -27.51 -2.84 1.36
CA ASN A 509 -27.87 -3.09 -0.04
C ASN A 509 -28.30 -1.78 -0.75
N ASP A 510 -29.08 -0.93 -0.06
CA ASP A 510 -29.46 0.38 -0.61
C ASP A 510 -28.22 1.28 -0.81
N ALA A 511 -27.32 1.29 0.17
CA ALA A 511 -26.05 1.99 0.04
C ALA A 511 -25.20 1.45 -1.12
N LEU A 512 -25.13 0.12 -1.28
CA LEU A 512 -24.35 -0.54 -2.33
C LEU A 512 -24.89 -0.20 -3.73
N ARG A 513 -26.21 -0.17 -3.90
CA ARG A 513 -26.83 0.23 -5.17
C ARG A 513 -26.42 1.65 -5.56
N LEU A 514 -26.56 2.62 -4.64
CA LEU A 514 -26.17 4.01 -4.88
C LEU A 514 -24.65 4.16 -5.09
N ALA A 515 -23.85 3.43 -4.33
CA ALA A 515 -22.38 3.47 -4.47
C ALA A 515 -21.91 2.97 -5.84
N ASN A 516 -22.56 1.95 -6.39
CA ASN A 516 -22.25 1.47 -7.74
C ASN A 516 -22.68 2.49 -8.82
N GLU A 517 -23.86 3.12 -8.67
CA GLU A 517 -24.34 4.17 -9.58
C GLU A 517 -23.37 5.37 -9.61
N GLN A 518 -22.77 5.70 -8.46
CA GLN A 518 -21.82 6.80 -8.30
C GLN A 518 -20.35 6.41 -8.52
N GLN A 519 -20.06 5.16 -8.88
CA GLN A 519 -18.70 4.62 -9.05
C GLN A 519 -17.81 4.82 -7.79
N ALA A 520 -18.41 4.77 -6.61
CA ALA A 520 -17.76 5.00 -5.33
C ALA A 520 -17.05 3.70 -4.85
N TYR A 521 -16.06 3.22 -5.61
CA TYR A 521 -15.46 1.89 -5.44
C TYR A 521 -14.91 1.64 -4.04
N VAL A 522 -14.29 2.64 -3.41
CA VAL A 522 -13.76 2.52 -2.03
C VAL A 522 -14.89 2.23 -1.04
N LEU A 523 -16.02 2.91 -1.19
CA LEU A 523 -17.19 2.65 -0.36
C LEU A 523 -17.80 1.27 -0.67
N VAL A 524 -17.84 0.86 -1.94
CA VAL A 524 -18.30 -0.49 -2.33
C VAL A 524 -17.50 -1.57 -1.61
N LEU A 525 -16.16 -1.44 -1.52
CA LEU A 525 -15.32 -2.40 -0.79
C LEU A 525 -15.68 -2.46 0.70
N TRP A 526 -15.88 -1.30 1.32
CA TRP A 526 -16.32 -1.21 2.72
C TRP A 526 -17.67 -1.88 2.94
N LEU A 527 -18.65 -1.57 2.09
CA LEU A 527 -20.01 -2.13 2.17
C LEU A 527 -20.01 -3.64 2.00
N LEU A 528 -19.25 -4.17 1.04
CA LEU A 528 -19.15 -5.63 0.83
C LEU A 528 -18.52 -6.34 2.05
N GLY A 529 -17.56 -5.71 2.72
CA GLY A 529 -17.00 -6.22 3.97
C GLY A 529 -18.02 -6.24 5.10
N LEU A 530 -18.76 -5.14 5.34
CA LEU A 530 -19.82 -5.07 6.35
C LEU A 530 -20.94 -6.06 6.09
N MET A 531 -21.35 -6.21 4.82
CA MET A 531 -22.39 -7.17 4.44
C MET A 531 -21.92 -8.60 4.69
N ALA A 532 -20.65 -8.91 4.41
CA ALA A 532 -20.09 -10.23 4.72
C ALA A 532 -20.06 -10.49 6.23
N GLU A 533 -19.74 -9.49 7.06
CA GLU A 533 -19.85 -9.63 8.52
C GLU A 533 -21.30 -9.89 8.97
N ALA A 534 -22.26 -9.14 8.45
CA ALA A 534 -23.68 -9.35 8.76
C ALA A 534 -24.14 -10.77 8.36
N GLU A 535 -23.68 -11.25 7.20
CA GLU A 535 -24.00 -12.61 6.72
C GLU A 535 -23.32 -13.70 7.56
N MET A 536 -22.09 -13.47 8.06
CA MET A 536 -21.44 -14.37 9.03
C MET A 536 -22.25 -14.46 10.33
N HIS A 537 -22.75 -13.33 10.86
CA HIS A 537 -23.57 -13.32 12.08
C HIS A 537 -24.87 -14.10 11.93
N THR A 538 -25.44 -14.15 10.71
CA THR A 538 -26.62 -14.94 10.39
C THR A 538 -26.30 -16.37 9.91
N LEU A 539 -25.02 -16.80 9.95
CA LEU A 539 -24.51 -18.10 9.48
C LEU A 539 -24.73 -18.35 7.97
N LYS A 540 -24.85 -17.30 7.16
CA LYS A 540 -24.92 -17.37 5.69
C LYS A 540 -23.51 -17.35 5.07
N LEU A 541 -22.65 -18.32 5.43
CA LEU A 541 -21.22 -18.29 5.11
C LEU A 541 -20.92 -18.33 3.60
N ALA A 542 -21.74 -19.04 2.81
CA ALA A 542 -21.58 -19.09 1.36
C ALA A 542 -21.83 -17.71 0.71
N SER A 543 -22.83 -16.96 1.17
CA SER A 543 -23.11 -15.61 0.73
C SER A 543 -21.98 -14.65 1.11
N ALA A 544 -21.52 -14.70 2.36
CA ALA A 544 -20.37 -13.91 2.82
C ALA A 544 -19.11 -14.15 1.95
N LYS A 545 -18.83 -15.42 1.61
CA LYS A 545 -17.73 -15.79 0.71
C LYS A 545 -17.88 -15.16 -0.68
N ALA A 546 -19.09 -15.20 -1.24
CA ALA A 546 -19.37 -14.60 -2.55
C ALA A 546 -19.12 -13.08 -2.54
N ARG A 547 -19.57 -12.36 -1.49
CA ARG A 547 -19.34 -10.92 -1.36
C ARG A 547 -17.86 -10.56 -1.22
N LEU A 548 -17.11 -11.28 -0.39
CA LEU A 548 -15.69 -11.03 -0.21
C LEU A 548 -14.88 -11.38 -1.47
N THR A 549 -15.30 -12.41 -2.21
CA THR A 549 -14.72 -12.72 -3.52
C THR A 549 -15.01 -11.59 -4.52
N MET A 550 -16.25 -11.06 -4.51
CA MET A 550 -16.62 -9.90 -5.34
C MET A 550 -15.78 -8.66 -4.96
N ALA A 551 -15.60 -8.38 -3.66
CA ALA A 551 -14.77 -7.28 -3.19
C ALA A 551 -13.32 -7.41 -3.69
N LYS A 552 -12.70 -8.59 -3.54
CA LYS A 552 -11.35 -8.86 -4.04
C LYS A 552 -11.24 -8.73 -5.55
N SER A 553 -12.26 -9.19 -6.30
CA SER A 553 -12.31 -9.05 -7.75
C SER A 553 -12.45 -7.59 -8.19
N LEU A 554 -13.33 -6.83 -7.52
CA LEU A 554 -13.50 -5.39 -7.76
C LEU A 554 -12.20 -4.63 -7.45
N ALA A 555 -11.58 -4.92 -6.31
CA ALA A 555 -10.30 -4.32 -5.96
C ALA A 555 -9.25 -4.58 -7.03
N LYS A 556 -9.19 -5.79 -7.56
CA LYS A 556 -8.26 -6.17 -8.63
C LYS A 556 -8.57 -5.46 -9.93
N SER A 557 -9.85 -5.38 -10.35
CA SER A 557 -10.23 -4.73 -11.62
C SER A 557 -10.00 -3.22 -11.62
N HIS A 558 -10.04 -2.59 -10.44
CA HIS A 558 -9.81 -1.15 -10.28
C HIS A 558 -8.49 -0.80 -9.58
N HIS A 559 -7.58 -1.77 -9.40
CA HIS A 559 -6.27 -1.59 -8.75
C HIS A 559 -6.36 -0.98 -7.33
N LEU A 560 -7.41 -1.34 -6.56
CA LEU A 560 -7.68 -0.86 -5.20
C LEU A 560 -7.06 -1.73 -4.10
N GLU A 561 -6.38 -2.82 -4.49
CA GLU A 561 -5.90 -3.86 -3.56
C GLU A 561 -4.91 -3.33 -2.51
N GLY A 562 -4.30 -2.20 -2.77
CA GLY A 562 -3.39 -1.60 -1.83
C GLY A 562 -3.95 -0.47 -0.98
N LEU A 563 -5.23 -0.18 -1.08
CA LEU A 563 -5.83 0.75 -0.14
C LEU A 563 -5.95 0.12 1.24
N ARG A 564 -5.73 0.92 2.30
CA ARG A 564 -5.86 0.45 3.69
C ARG A 564 -7.22 -0.20 3.99
N ILE A 565 -8.27 0.19 3.27
CA ILE A 565 -9.59 -0.42 3.37
C ILE A 565 -9.58 -1.93 3.08
N MET A 566 -8.63 -2.41 2.28
CA MET A 566 -8.51 -3.83 1.97
C MET A 566 -8.08 -4.67 3.18
N GLU A 567 -7.42 -4.10 4.19
CA GLU A 567 -7.20 -4.77 5.46
C GLU A 567 -8.52 -5.29 6.04
N PHE A 568 -9.56 -4.45 6.04
CA PHE A 568 -10.87 -4.86 6.53
C PHE A 568 -11.46 -6.02 5.71
N VAL A 569 -11.36 -5.98 4.40
CA VAL A 569 -11.82 -7.06 3.51
C VAL A 569 -11.04 -8.36 3.75
N TYR A 570 -9.70 -8.28 3.86
CA TYR A 570 -8.86 -9.45 4.15
C TYR A 570 -9.16 -10.02 5.53
N ARG A 571 -9.31 -9.18 6.55
CA ARG A 571 -9.66 -9.58 7.91
C ARG A 571 -11.04 -10.27 7.97
N CYS A 572 -12.06 -9.74 7.27
CA CYS A 572 -13.36 -10.40 7.16
C CYS A 572 -13.24 -11.77 6.48
N HIS A 573 -12.44 -11.87 5.40
CA HIS A 573 -12.24 -13.15 4.72
C HIS A 573 -11.39 -14.13 5.55
N PHE A 574 -10.42 -13.65 6.32
CA PHE A 574 -9.66 -14.42 7.28
C PHE A 574 -10.58 -15.02 8.36
N LYS A 575 -11.47 -14.21 8.97
CA LYS A 575 -12.48 -14.67 9.93
C LYS A 575 -13.36 -15.75 9.31
N LEU A 576 -13.86 -15.53 8.09
CA LEU A 576 -14.68 -16.49 7.37
C LEU A 576 -13.93 -17.80 7.06
N ALA A 577 -12.68 -17.69 6.62
CA ALA A 577 -11.82 -18.83 6.32
C ALA A 577 -11.57 -19.69 7.57
N LEU A 578 -11.37 -19.07 8.72
CA LEU A 578 -11.24 -19.78 10.00
C LEU A 578 -12.55 -20.45 10.42
N LEU A 579 -13.70 -19.77 10.25
CA LEU A 579 -15.02 -20.36 10.52
C LEU A 579 -15.29 -21.57 9.64
N SER A 580 -14.86 -21.53 8.39
CA SER A 580 -15.05 -22.61 7.41
C SER A 580 -13.94 -23.68 7.44
N ASP A 581 -12.93 -23.54 8.32
CA ASP A 581 -11.72 -24.39 8.40
C ASP A 581 -10.85 -24.38 7.13
N ASP A 582 -10.88 -23.30 6.36
CA ASP A 582 -10.00 -23.08 5.19
C ASP A 582 -8.71 -22.37 5.63
N VAL A 583 -7.83 -23.10 6.30
CA VAL A 583 -6.56 -22.57 6.84
C VAL A 583 -5.66 -22.01 5.73
N ALA A 584 -5.72 -22.60 4.53
CA ALA A 584 -4.90 -22.15 3.40
C ALA A 584 -5.38 -20.77 2.89
N ALA A 585 -6.71 -20.51 2.87
CA ALA A 585 -7.23 -19.20 2.56
C ALA A 585 -6.86 -18.18 3.64
N ALA A 586 -7.00 -18.54 4.93
CA ALA A 586 -6.58 -17.68 6.04
C ALA A 586 -5.10 -17.30 5.95
N GLN A 587 -4.22 -18.22 5.57
CA GLN A 587 -2.79 -17.94 5.41
C GLN A 587 -2.49 -16.99 4.25
N ARG A 588 -3.24 -17.09 3.13
CA ARG A 588 -3.14 -16.12 2.03
C ARG A 588 -3.59 -14.73 2.44
N ASP A 589 -4.68 -14.64 3.21
CA ASP A 589 -5.19 -13.36 3.70
C ASP A 589 -4.23 -12.72 4.71
N LEU A 590 -3.64 -13.50 5.62
CA LEU A 590 -2.60 -13.01 6.51
C LEU A 590 -1.42 -12.43 5.73
N GLN A 591 -0.94 -13.11 4.68
CA GLN A 591 0.13 -12.59 3.83
C GLN A 591 -0.27 -11.28 3.14
N ALA A 592 -1.53 -11.16 2.70
CA ALA A 592 -2.05 -9.94 2.10
C ALA A 592 -2.17 -8.80 3.13
N THR A 593 -2.65 -9.10 4.35
CA THR A 593 -2.70 -8.14 5.46
C THR A 593 -1.29 -7.68 5.86
N GLU A 594 -0.34 -8.60 5.99
CA GLU A 594 1.06 -8.30 6.30
C GLU A 594 1.69 -7.42 5.23
N ALA A 595 1.40 -7.72 3.96
CA ALA A 595 1.81 -6.91 2.81
C ALA A 595 1.31 -5.47 2.91
N LEU A 596 0.08 -5.28 3.37
CA LEU A 596 -0.60 -3.99 3.39
C LEU A 596 -0.22 -3.12 4.58
N ILE A 597 -0.11 -3.70 5.78
CA ILE A 597 0.05 -2.96 7.04
C ILE A 597 1.29 -3.37 7.87
N GLY A 598 2.07 -4.35 7.44
CA GLY A 598 3.22 -4.87 8.20
C GLY A 598 4.32 -3.84 8.50
N GLY A 599 4.43 -2.79 7.71
CA GLY A 599 5.35 -1.66 7.93
C GLY A 599 4.80 -0.54 8.84
N LEU A 600 3.54 -0.61 9.25
CA LEU A 600 2.91 0.41 10.08
C LEU A 600 3.14 0.13 11.58
N ASN A 601 3.23 1.21 12.37
CA ASN A 601 3.42 1.15 13.81
C ASN A 601 2.11 1.39 14.58
N GLY A 602 2.16 1.25 15.91
CA GLY A 602 1.04 1.53 16.79
C GLY A 602 -0.12 0.55 16.64
N LYS A 603 -1.36 1.07 16.66
CA LYS A 603 -2.59 0.26 16.62
C LYS A 603 -2.74 -0.64 15.38
N TRP A 604 -2.12 -0.28 14.26
CA TRP A 604 -2.17 -1.07 13.02
C TRP A 604 -1.45 -2.42 13.11
N GLN A 605 -0.62 -2.63 14.12
CA GLN A 605 -0.01 -3.93 14.38
C GLN A 605 -0.99 -4.93 15.02
N LEU A 606 -2.06 -4.46 15.65
CA LEU A 606 -3.01 -5.33 16.36
C LEU A 606 -3.72 -6.34 15.45
N PRO A 607 -4.35 -5.96 14.31
CA PRO A 607 -4.97 -6.92 13.41
C PRO A 607 -3.99 -8.00 12.95
N LEU A 608 -2.81 -7.58 12.52
CA LEU A 608 -1.76 -8.49 12.04
C LEU A 608 -1.32 -9.47 13.14
N LEU A 609 -1.06 -8.98 14.35
CA LEU A 609 -0.68 -9.83 15.48
C LEU A 609 -1.78 -10.81 15.88
N MET A 610 -3.05 -10.38 15.83
CA MET A 610 -4.18 -11.25 16.11
C MET A 610 -4.29 -12.37 15.08
N GLU A 611 -4.15 -12.07 13.79
CA GLU A 611 -4.17 -13.07 12.72
C GLU A 611 -3.01 -14.04 12.81
N GLN A 612 -1.78 -13.54 13.05
CA GLN A 612 -0.59 -14.36 13.27
C GLN A 612 -0.74 -15.26 14.49
N LEU A 613 -1.22 -14.72 15.61
CA LEU A 613 -1.44 -15.48 16.85
C LEU A 613 -2.52 -16.55 16.64
N HIS A 614 -3.61 -16.23 15.93
CA HIS A 614 -4.67 -17.20 15.65
C HIS A 614 -4.14 -18.40 14.85
N LEU A 615 -3.38 -18.16 13.77
CA LEU A 615 -2.77 -19.24 13.01
C LEU A 615 -1.70 -20.00 13.80
N ALA A 616 -0.89 -19.31 14.61
CA ALA A 616 0.09 -19.95 15.47
C ALA A 616 -0.58 -20.90 16.50
N LEU A 617 -1.71 -20.48 17.11
CA LEU A 617 -2.53 -21.30 17.99
C LEU A 617 -3.11 -22.51 17.24
N ARG A 618 -3.61 -22.30 16.02
CA ARG A 618 -4.20 -23.35 15.18
C ARG A 618 -3.16 -24.41 14.78
N HIS A 619 -1.94 -23.96 14.45
CA HIS A 619 -0.81 -24.81 14.11
C HIS A 619 -0.01 -25.33 15.31
N ARG A 620 -0.41 -24.98 16.54
CA ARG A 620 0.28 -25.35 17.79
C ARG A 620 1.75 -24.95 17.82
N GLN A 621 2.08 -23.80 17.25
CA GLN A 621 3.43 -23.21 17.25
C GLN A 621 3.66 -22.49 18.58
N TRP A 622 3.89 -23.24 19.65
CA TRP A 622 3.85 -22.74 21.03
C TRP A 622 4.85 -21.64 21.34
N LEU A 623 5.99 -21.61 20.63
CA LEU A 623 6.99 -20.57 20.81
C LEU A 623 6.48 -19.23 20.22
N ASP A 624 5.92 -19.28 19.01
CA ASP A 624 5.33 -18.10 18.35
C ASP A 624 4.11 -17.61 19.16
N VAL A 625 3.28 -18.53 19.64
CA VAL A 625 2.13 -18.23 20.51
C VAL A 625 2.55 -17.44 21.75
N GLN A 626 3.65 -17.84 22.41
CA GLN A 626 4.13 -17.15 23.59
C GLN A 626 4.63 -15.73 23.26
N GLN A 627 5.43 -15.59 22.21
CA GLN A 627 6.00 -14.29 21.80
C GLN A 627 4.92 -13.31 21.30
N LEU A 628 4.05 -13.79 20.43
CA LEU A 628 2.94 -12.98 19.89
C LEU A 628 1.95 -12.61 20.99
N GLY A 629 1.66 -13.53 21.92
CA GLY A 629 0.78 -13.26 23.05
C GLY A 629 1.31 -12.14 23.96
N VAL A 630 2.59 -12.17 24.33
CA VAL A 630 3.23 -11.11 25.13
C VAL A 630 3.20 -9.77 24.38
N ARG A 631 3.48 -9.79 23.10
CA ARG A 631 3.46 -8.56 22.27
C ARG A 631 2.05 -7.99 22.15
N LEU A 632 1.05 -8.84 21.96
CA LEU A 632 -0.35 -8.43 21.88
C LEU A 632 -0.83 -7.81 23.20
N ASP A 633 -0.55 -8.45 24.34
CA ASP A 633 -0.89 -7.98 25.68
C ASP A 633 -0.24 -6.62 25.99
N SER A 634 1.03 -6.45 25.62
CA SER A 634 1.76 -5.18 25.79
C SER A 634 1.16 -4.04 24.93
N LEU A 635 0.75 -4.33 23.71
CA LEU A 635 0.14 -3.31 22.83
C LEU A 635 -1.24 -2.90 23.31
N LEU A 636 -2.06 -3.85 23.79
CA LEU A 636 -3.39 -3.55 24.32
C LEU A 636 -3.33 -2.68 25.57
N SER A 637 -2.34 -2.89 26.43
CA SER A 637 -2.20 -2.09 27.66
C SER A 637 -1.68 -0.67 27.42
N GLY A 638 -1.09 -0.41 26.25
CA GLY A 638 -0.49 0.89 25.92
C GLY A 638 -1.29 1.75 24.93
N LEU A 639 -2.36 1.24 24.33
CA LEU A 639 -3.10 1.92 23.26
C LEU A 639 -4.59 1.97 23.55
N ALA A 640 -5.20 3.13 23.29
CA ALA A 640 -6.66 3.24 23.19
C ALA A 640 -7.12 2.68 21.84
N VAL A 641 -7.73 1.50 21.85
CA VAL A 641 -8.19 0.80 20.63
C VAL A 641 -9.70 0.55 20.68
N HIS A 642 -10.29 0.35 19.49
CA HIS A 642 -11.70 0.02 19.37
C HIS A 642 -12.02 -1.29 20.13
N ARG A 643 -13.18 -1.34 20.76
CA ARG A 643 -13.57 -2.45 21.64
C ARG A 643 -13.66 -3.79 20.93
N GLU A 644 -14.07 -3.80 19.68
CA GLU A 644 -14.04 -5.00 18.84
C GLU A 644 -12.65 -5.65 18.83
N TRP A 645 -11.62 -4.85 18.64
CA TRP A 645 -10.24 -5.35 18.62
C TRP A 645 -9.81 -5.84 20.01
N THR A 646 -10.21 -5.12 21.07
CA THR A 646 -9.96 -5.55 22.44
C THR A 646 -10.59 -6.91 22.71
N ILE A 647 -11.88 -7.09 22.40
CA ILE A 647 -12.62 -8.34 22.64
C ILE A 647 -12.02 -9.50 21.84
N ASN A 648 -11.68 -9.27 20.56
CA ASN A 648 -11.05 -10.29 19.72
C ASN A 648 -9.65 -10.68 20.22
N ALA A 649 -8.85 -9.71 20.66
CA ALA A 649 -7.54 -9.95 21.25
C ALA A 649 -7.64 -10.71 22.58
N GLU A 650 -8.59 -10.35 23.44
CA GLU A 650 -8.88 -11.07 24.68
C GLU A 650 -9.26 -12.52 24.44
N THR A 651 -10.03 -12.80 23.36
CA THR A 651 -10.37 -14.16 22.95
C THR A 651 -9.11 -15.00 22.73
N LEU A 652 -8.11 -14.44 22.04
CA LEU A 652 -6.84 -15.11 21.77
C LEU A 652 -5.96 -15.21 23.02
N LEU A 653 -5.89 -14.15 23.81
CA LEU A 653 -5.13 -14.12 25.06
C LEU A 653 -5.63 -15.13 26.08
N LEU A 654 -6.94 -15.32 26.20
CA LEU A 654 -7.52 -16.40 27.03
C LEU A 654 -7.01 -17.78 26.60
N SER A 655 -6.89 -18.04 25.30
CA SER A 655 -6.32 -19.28 24.77
C SER A 655 -4.83 -19.39 25.07
N VAL A 656 -4.08 -18.28 25.00
CA VAL A 656 -2.64 -18.23 25.39
C VAL A 656 -2.46 -18.54 26.86
N TRP A 657 -3.19 -17.87 27.75
CA TRP A 657 -3.11 -18.07 29.20
C TRP A 657 -3.54 -19.47 29.61
N PHE A 658 -4.53 -20.04 28.95
CA PHE A 658 -4.91 -21.45 29.15
C PHE A 658 -3.74 -22.40 28.82
N GLN A 659 -3.08 -22.21 27.69
CA GLN A 659 -1.92 -23.04 27.30
C GLN A 659 -0.74 -22.87 28.26
N GLN A 660 -0.58 -21.70 28.83
CA GLN A 660 0.44 -21.39 29.85
C GLN A 660 0.06 -21.88 31.26
N ARG A 661 -1.17 -22.39 31.45
CA ARG A 661 -1.75 -22.73 32.76
C ARG A 661 -1.76 -21.57 33.76
N ASP A 662 -1.94 -20.33 33.22
CA ASP A 662 -1.99 -19.11 34.03
C ASP A 662 -3.42 -18.78 34.52
N ASP A 663 -3.95 -19.66 35.38
CA ASP A 663 -5.29 -19.48 35.94
C ASP A 663 -5.41 -18.15 36.74
N ALA A 664 -4.30 -17.62 37.23
CA ALA A 664 -4.32 -16.38 38.01
C ALA A 664 -4.66 -15.18 37.14
N ARG A 665 -4.10 -15.10 35.92
CA ARG A 665 -4.44 -14.05 34.95
C ARG A 665 -5.89 -14.16 34.48
N ILE A 666 -6.37 -15.36 34.18
CA ILE A 666 -7.76 -15.59 33.78
C ILE A 666 -8.74 -15.17 34.88
N ARG A 667 -8.44 -15.47 36.16
CA ARG A 667 -9.26 -15.00 37.30
C ARG A 667 -9.26 -13.50 37.43
N ARG A 668 -8.10 -12.86 37.29
CA ARG A 668 -7.98 -11.41 37.31
C ARG A 668 -8.78 -10.77 36.19
N TRP A 669 -8.62 -11.24 34.99
CA TRP A 669 -9.40 -10.77 33.84
C TRP A 669 -10.93 -10.87 34.07
N LEU A 670 -11.42 -11.97 34.65
CA LEU A 670 -12.83 -12.12 35.00
C LEU A 670 -13.30 -11.12 36.08
N LEU A 671 -12.44 -10.76 37.03
CA LEU A 671 -12.76 -9.77 38.06
C LEU A 671 -12.79 -8.36 37.47
N ASP A 672 -11.81 -8.01 36.66
CA ASP A 672 -11.72 -6.70 36.01
C ASP A 672 -12.91 -6.42 35.09
N HIS A 673 -13.52 -7.47 34.56
CA HIS A 673 -14.68 -7.39 33.66
C HIS A 673 -16.03 -7.79 34.32
N ALA A 674 -16.09 -7.88 35.61
CA ALA A 674 -17.32 -8.30 36.32
C ALA A 674 -18.50 -7.36 36.05
N ASN A 675 -18.28 -6.05 35.97
CA ASN A 675 -19.27 -4.99 35.87
C ASN A 675 -19.22 -4.26 34.49
N SER A 676 -19.04 -4.94 33.37
CA SER A 676 -19.07 -4.30 32.05
C SER A 676 -20.48 -3.81 31.71
N GLU A 677 -20.73 -2.51 31.93
CA GLU A 677 -21.99 -1.85 31.63
C GLU A 677 -22.09 -1.44 30.15
N SER A 678 -23.35 -1.48 29.66
CA SER A 678 -23.95 -0.92 28.43
C SER A 678 -23.05 -0.80 27.20
N ILE A 679 -22.81 -1.91 26.54
CA ILE A 679 -22.21 -1.98 25.22
C ILE A 679 -23.34 -2.36 24.24
N GLY A 680 -23.20 -1.98 22.97
CA GLY A 680 -24.10 -2.46 21.92
C GLY A 680 -24.27 -3.99 21.97
N ASN A 681 -25.45 -4.50 21.71
CA ASN A 681 -25.84 -5.90 21.97
C ASN A 681 -24.86 -6.93 21.38
N HIS A 682 -24.29 -6.64 20.19
CA HIS A 682 -23.29 -7.50 19.53
C HIS A 682 -22.04 -7.70 20.39
N TYR A 683 -21.43 -6.62 20.89
CA TYR A 683 -20.20 -6.67 21.68
C TYR A 683 -20.44 -7.29 23.06
N LEU A 684 -21.63 -7.09 23.62
CA LEU A 684 -22.04 -7.71 24.88
C LEU A 684 -22.02 -9.24 24.77
N LEU A 685 -22.56 -9.80 23.69
CA LEU A 685 -22.57 -11.23 23.44
C LEU A 685 -21.17 -11.80 23.22
N GLN A 686 -20.32 -11.14 22.42
CA GLN A 686 -18.95 -11.57 22.18
C GLN A 686 -18.13 -11.58 23.47
N HIS A 687 -18.25 -10.53 24.28
CA HIS A 687 -17.61 -10.47 25.59
C HIS A 687 -18.16 -11.53 26.57
N GLY A 688 -19.47 -11.76 26.53
CA GLY A 688 -20.13 -12.85 27.26
C GLY A 688 -19.59 -14.24 26.89
N ILE A 689 -19.35 -14.49 25.61
CA ILE A 689 -18.73 -15.73 25.12
C ILE A 689 -17.32 -15.89 25.68
N ASN A 690 -16.53 -14.81 25.73
CA ASN A 690 -15.19 -14.85 26.35
C ASN A 690 -15.28 -15.18 27.87
N LYS A 691 -16.27 -14.63 28.59
CA LYS A 691 -16.54 -14.98 29.99
C LYS A 691 -16.92 -16.44 30.16
N LEU A 692 -17.76 -16.99 29.27
CA LEU A 692 -18.10 -18.42 29.27
C LEU A 692 -16.86 -19.29 29.09
N ARG A 693 -16.01 -18.97 28.13
CA ARG A 693 -14.73 -19.65 27.88
C ARG A 693 -13.85 -19.62 29.16
N ALA A 694 -13.64 -18.44 29.72
CA ALA A 694 -12.83 -18.28 30.93
C ALA A 694 -13.38 -19.07 32.13
N LEU A 695 -14.69 -19.08 32.36
CA LEU A 695 -15.34 -19.85 33.42
C LEU A 695 -15.18 -21.36 33.22
N LEU A 696 -15.26 -21.85 32.00
CA LEU A 696 -15.03 -23.26 31.68
C LEU A 696 -13.56 -23.65 31.87
N ILE A 697 -12.63 -22.82 31.42
CA ILE A 697 -11.19 -23.03 31.68
C ILE A 697 -10.92 -23.18 33.17
N LEU A 698 -11.51 -22.31 34.01
CA LEU A 698 -11.36 -22.36 35.47
C LEU A 698 -12.23 -23.45 36.15
N ASN A 699 -12.83 -24.34 35.40
CA ASN A 699 -13.67 -25.43 35.85
C ASN A 699 -14.85 -24.97 36.74
N LYS A 700 -15.54 -23.88 36.33
CA LYS A 700 -16.75 -23.34 36.97
C LYS A 700 -18.01 -23.56 36.12
N PRO A 701 -18.42 -24.82 35.85
CA PRO A 701 -19.47 -25.12 34.85
C PRO A 701 -20.87 -24.65 35.32
N ARG A 702 -21.18 -24.63 36.63
CA ARG A 702 -22.46 -24.11 37.13
C ARG A 702 -22.64 -22.62 36.87
N THR A 703 -21.59 -21.83 37.05
CA THR A 703 -21.61 -20.38 36.77
C THR A 703 -21.69 -20.12 35.27
N ALA A 704 -20.92 -20.89 34.48
CA ALA A 704 -20.98 -20.82 33.02
C ALA A 704 -22.40 -21.13 32.49
N LEU A 705 -23.05 -22.12 33.06
CA LEU A 705 -24.44 -22.49 32.66
C LEU A 705 -25.43 -21.35 32.90
N ARG A 706 -25.41 -20.71 34.08
CA ARG A 706 -26.27 -19.55 34.37
C ARG A 706 -25.98 -18.39 33.42
N LEU A 707 -24.72 -18.07 33.19
CA LEU A 707 -24.36 -17.01 32.26
C LEU A 707 -24.84 -17.32 30.83
N SER A 708 -24.73 -18.60 30.40
CA SER A 708 -25.20 -18.99 29.07
C SER A 708 -26.71 -18.82 28.87
N GLU A 709 -27.51 -19.04 29.93
CA GLU A 709 -28.96 -18.80 29.95
C GLU A 709 -29.25 -17.30 29.77
N THR A 710 -28.65 -16.45 30.57
CA THR A 710 -28.82 -14.99 30.48
C THR A 710 -28.40 -14.45 29.07
N LEU A 711 -27.29 -14.95 28.53
CA LEU A 711 -26.81 -14.51 27.20
C LEU A 711 -27.78 -14.97 26.08
N LEU A 712 -28.33 -16.16 26.15
CA LEU A 712 -29.32 -16.63 25.16
C LEU A 712 -30.65 -15.86 25.23
N GLU A 713 -31.06 -15.42 26.42
CA GLU A 713 -32.24 -14.57 26.60
C GLU A 713 -32.03 -13.16 26.04
N SER A 714 -30.81 -12.65 26.09
CA SER A 714 -30.45 -11.33 25.54
C SER A 714 -30.07 -11.35 24.06
N ALA A 715 -29.85 -12.53 23.46
CA ALA A 715 -29.49 -12.66 22.06
C ALA A 715 -30.67 -12.44 21.14
N GLU A 716 -30.52 -11.57 20.16
CA GLU A 716 -31.53 -11.41 19.10
C GLU A 716 -31.60 -12.67 18.22
N PRO A 717 -32.80 -13.07 17.73
CA PRO A 717 -32.96 -14.28 16.91
C PRO A 717 -32.10 -14.34 15.66
N GLN A 718 -31.64 -13.18 15.17
CA GLN A 718 -30.83 -13.02 13.98
C GLN A 718 -29.34 -13.27 14.28
N GLN A 719 -28.88 -13.20 15.51
CA GLN A 719 -27.49 -13.41 15.93
C GLN A 719 -27.18 -14.90 16.07
N ARG A 720 -27.35 -15.64 14.98
CA ARG A 720 -27.26 -17.10 14.95
C ARG A 720 -25.87 -17.63 15.29
N LEU A 721 -24.81 -16.93 14.83
CA LEU A 721 -23.42 -17.31 15.13
C LEU A 721 -23.14 -17.25 16.63
N ALA A 722 -23.53 -16.15 17.30
CA ALA A 722 -23.34 -15.98 18.74
C ALA A 722 -24.17 -17.00 19.52
N SER A 723 -25.45 -17.18 19.15
CA SER A 723 -26.34 -18.16 19.77
C SER A 723 -25.83 -19.60 19.64
N LEU A 724 -25.27 -19.97 18.50
CA LEU A 724 -24.65 -21.29 18.28
C LEU A 724 -23.39 -21.46 19.14
N SER A 725 -22.54 -20.43 19.20
CA SER A 725 -21.33 -20.44 20.06
C SER A 725 -21.70 -20.61 21.54
N ILE A 726 -22.70 -19.85 22.04
CA ILE A 726 -23.17 -19.95 23.41
C ILE A 726 -23.74 -21.35 23.67
N ALA A 727 -24.55 -21.91 22.73
CA ALA A 727 -25.10 -23.26 22.87
C ALA A 727 -24.01 -24.33 22.94
N LEU A 728 -22.94 -24.21 22.16
CA LEU A 728 -21.79 -25.12 22.23
C LEU A 728 -21.09 -25.08 23.59
N PHE A 729 -20.78 -23.88 24.11
CA PHE A 729 -20.22 -23.73 25.46
C PHE A 729 -21.16 -24.23 26.56
N ARG A 730 -22.47 -24.06 26.39
CA ARG A 730 -23.51 -24.65 27.27
C ARG A 730 -23.45 -26.18 27.25
N CYS A 731 -23.24 -26.81 26.08
CA CYS A 731 -23.05 -28.25 26.01
C CYS A 731 -21.80 -28.71 26.78
N LEU A 732 -20.68 -28.00 26.69
CA LEU A 732 -19.47 -28.27 27.49
C LEU A 732 -19.75 -28.17 28.99
N ALA A 733 -20.48 -27.13 29.42
CA ALA A 733 -20.86 -26.96 30.82
C ALA A 733 -21.73 -28.12 31.33
N ASN A 734 -22.71 -28.54 30.53
CA ASN A 734 -23.61 -29.65 30.86
C ASN A 734 -22.88 -31.01 30.90
N GLN A 735 -21.92 -31.24 29.98
CA GLN A 735 -21.05 -32.42 29.99
C GLN A 735 -20.27 -32.54 31.32
N ARG A 736 -19.60 -31.45 31.73
CA ARG A 736 -18.85 -31.42 32.98
C ARG A 736 -19.71 -31.61 34.22
N LEU A 737 -21.02 -31.33 34.12
CA LEU A 737 -22.01 -31.57 35.15
C LEU A 737 -22.72 -32.92 35.00
N GLN A 738 -22.35 -33.73 34.02
CA GLN A 738 -22.95 -35.06 33.71
C GLN A 738 -24.45 -35.05 33.57
N ARG A 739 -25.04 -34.03 32.92
CA ARG A 739 -26.47 -33.90 32.70
C ARG A 739 -26.95 -34.80 31.55
N SER A 740 -28.08 -35.48 31.72
CA SER A 740 -28.65 -36.46 30.77
C SER A 740 -29.04 -35.91 29.39
N GLN A 741 -29.29 -34.60 29.27
CA GLN A 741 -29.72 -33.99 28.01
C GLN A 741 -28.55 -33.52 27.11
N THR A 742 -27.31 -33.70 27.56
CA THR A 742 -26.09 -33.17 26.89
C THR A 742 -25.93 -33.73 25.48
N GLN A 743 -26.15 -35.03 25.30
CA GLN A 743 -26.04 -35.69 23.98
C GLN A 743 -26.98 -35.12 22.94
N LEU A 744 -28.25 -34.92 23.31
CA LEU A 744 -29.27 -34.38 22.40
C LEU A 744 -28.99 -32.93 22.01
N GLN A 745 -28.55 -32.11 22.99
CA GLN A 745 -28.17 -30.71 22.73
C GLN A 745 -26.94 -30.62 21.85
N MET A 746 -25.93 -31.45 22.09
CA MET A 746 -24.72 -31.51 21.26
C MET A 746 -25.04 -31.97 19.84
N HIS A 747 -25.88 -33.00 19.69
CA HIS A 747 -26.29 -33.45 18.36
C HIS A 747 -27.00 -32.36 17.53
N ARG A 748 -27.90 -31.58 18.14
CA ARG A 748 -28.55 -30.43 17.49
C ARG A 748 -27.53 -29.34 17.10
N ALA A 749 -26.60 -29.02 17.98
CA ALA A 749 -25.58 -28.03 17.68
C ALA A 749 -24.65 -28.49 16.55
N LEU A 750 -24.25 -29.78 16.55
CA LEU A 750 -23.46 -30.38 15.48
C LEU A 750 -24.17 -30.36 14.13
N GLN A 751 -25.44 -30.64 14.10
CA GLN A 751 -26.26 -30.59 12.88
C GLN A 751 -26.22 -29.16 12.29
N LEU A 752 -26.44 -28.13 13.13
CA LEU A 752 -26.34 -26.72 12.69
C LEU A 752 -24.95 -26.36 12.18
N VAL A 753 -23.87 -26.84 12.82
CA VAL A 753 -22.51 -26.65 12.34
C VAL A 753 -22.31 -27.30 10.96
N GLY A 754 -22.82 -28.53 10.77
CA GLY A 754 -22.76 -29.22 9.49
C GLY A 754 -23.54 -28.50 8.38
N ASP A 755 -24.77 -28.09 8.65
CA ASP A 755 -25.65 -27.39 7.71
C ASP A 755 -25.03 -26.02 7.27
N THR A 756 -24.42 -25.35 8.19
CA THR A 756 -23.82 -24.01 7.95
C THR A 756 -22.33 -24.05 7.60
N GLN A 757 -21.69 -25.22 7.72
CA GLN A 757 -20.24 -25.43 7.52
C GLN A 757 -19.33 -24.58 8.44
N ALA A 758 -19.83 -24.20 9.61
CA ALA A 758 -19.12 -23.41 10.61
C ALA A 758 -18.17 -24.28 11.48
N TRP A 759 -17.34 -25.08 10.82
CA TRP A 759 -16.44 -26.09 11.43
C TRP A 759 -15.47 -25.47 12.43
N GLY A 760 -15.04 -24.24 12.17
CA GLY A 760 -14.07 -23.51 13.01
C GLY A 760 -14.51 -23.34 14.46
N LEU A 761 -15.82 -23.26 14.73
CA LEU A 761 -16.36 -23.16 16.10
C LEU A 761 -16.00 -24.34 17.00
N LEU A 762 -15.84 -25.52 16.42
CA LEU A 762 -15.51 -26.76 17.14
C LEU A 762 -14.01 -27.08 17.14
N LEU A 763 -13.26 -26.41 16.29
CA LEU A 763 -11.82 -26.61 16.14
C LEU A 763 -11.04 -25.55 16.91
N GLU A 764 -11.54 -25.09 18.05
CA GLU A 764 -10.90 -24.13 18.93
C GLU A 764 -9.51 -24.57 19.37
N PRO A 765 -8.57 -23.63 19.59
CA PRO A 765 -7.18 -23.96 19.95
C PRO A 765 -7.02 -24.70 21.28
N ASP A 766 -7.97 -24.53 22.20
CA ASP A 766 -7.97 -25.23 23.50
C ASP A 766 -8.32 -26.73 23.41
N GLY A 767 -8.89 -27.16 22.30
CA GLY A 767 -9.26 -28.56 22.08
C GLY A 767 -10.41 -29.09 22.92
N SER A 768 -11.05 -28.28 23.76
CA SER A 768 -12.09 -28.71 24.72
C SER A 768 -13.29 -29.36 24.05
N PHE A 769 -13.71 -28.86 22.86
CA PHE A 769 -14.79 -29.48 22.10
C PHE A 769 -14.41 -30.84 21.53
N ILE A 770 -13.18 -31.00 21.05
CA ILE A 770 -12.68 -32.26 20.50
C ILE A 770 -12.61 -33.35 21.57
N GLU A 771 -12.16 -32.99 22.79
CA GLU A 771 -12.12 -33.91 23.93
C GLU A 771 -13.54 -34.33 24.32
N THR A 772 -14.44 -33.38 24.43
CA THR A 772 -15.85 -33.64 24.74
C THR A 772 -16.53 -34.54 23.68
N LEU A 773 -16.25 -34.30 22.38
CA LEU A 773 -16.79 -35.14 21.32
C LEU A 773 -16.29 -36.59 21.37
N ARG A 774 -15.07 -36.82 21.88
CA ARG A 774 -14.54 -38.18 22.11
C ARG A 774 -15.14 -38.88 23.32
N GLU A 775 -15.45 -38.10 24.37
CA GLU A 775 -16.05 -38.63 25.60
C GLU A 775 -17.54 -38.93 25.45
N LEU A 776 -18.25 -38.14 24.65
CA LEU A 776 -19.64 -38.36 24.32
C LEU A 776 -19.71 -39.43 23.24
N ASP A 777 -20.33 -40.56 23.56
CA ASP A 777 -20.72 -41.57 22.55
C ASP A 777 -21.82 -40.98 21.67
N ILE A 778 -21.43 -40.19 20.69
CA ILE A 778 -22.39 -39.47 19.80
C ILE A 778 -22.80 -40.38 18.62
N GLY A 779 -22.51 -41.64 18.70
CA GLY A 779 -22.91 -42.65 17.70
C GLY A 779 -22.39 -42.32 16.29
N ASP A 780 -23.10 -42.72 15.25
CA ASP A 780 -22.73 -42.52 13.84
C ASP A 780 -22.96 -41.11 13.32
N SER A 781 -22.73 -40.03 14.11
CA SER A 781 -22.89 -38.66 13.61
C SER A 781 -21.83 -38.35 12.55
N PRO A 782 -22.17 -38.23 11.25
CA PRO A 782 -21.23 -37.95 10.18
C PRO A 782 -20.50 -36.63 10.39
N VAL A 783 -21.15 -35.65 11.04
CA VAL A 783 -20.55 -34.32 11.37
C VAL A 783 -19.48 -34.46 12.43
N ALA A 784 -19.70 -35.23 13.50
CA ALA A 784 -18.70 -35.46 14.53
C ALA A 784 -17.47 -36.18 13.96
N ASN A 785 -17.67 -37.20 13.11
CA ASN A 785 -16.58 -37.90 12.44
C ASN A 785 -15.76 -36.97 11.54
N GLN A 786 -16.39 -36.11 10.77
CA GLN A 786 -15.69 -35.11 9.94
C GLN A 786 -14.86 -34.14 10.78
N ILE A 787 -15.35 -33.69 11.93
CA ILE A 787 -14.62 -32.79 12.83
C ILE A 787 -13.40 -33.49 13.43
N LEU A 788 -13.56 -34.73 13.90
CA LEU A 788 -12.48 -35.54 14.43
C LEU A 788 -11.39 -35.79 13.37
N GLN A 789 -11.77 -36.10 12.14
CA GLN A 789 -10.86 -36.25 11.02
C GLN A 789 -10.10 -34.95 10.69
N ARG A 790 -10.79 -33.81 10.59
CA ARG A 790 -10.19 -32.47 10.38
C ARG A 790 -9.20 -32.11 11.50
N SER A 791 -9.54 -32.45 12.75
CA SER A 791 -8.63 -32.24 13.89
C SER A 791 -7.35 -33.06 13.82
N GLN A 792 -7.36 -34.24 13.17
CA GLN A 792 -6.19 -35.08 12.95
C GLN A 792 -5.33 -34.57 11.79
N THR A 793 -5.93 -34.16 10.69
CA THR A 793 -5.24 -33.61 9.52
C THR A 793 -4.42 -32.38 9.91
N ASN A 794 -4.96 -31.52 10.76
CA ASN A 794 -4.25 -30.35 11.29
C ASN A 794 -3.08 -30.72 12.22
N ARG A 795 -3.08 -31.90 12.85
CA ARG A 795 -1.95 -32.44 13.62
C ARG A 795 -0.82 -32.93 12.70
N ASP A 796 -1.16 -33.60 11.61
CA ASP A 796 -0.18 -34.16 10.69
C ASP A 796 0.55 -33.11 9.84
N VAL A 797 -0.11 -31.99 9.52
CA VAL A 797 0.51 -30.84 8.84
C VAL A 797 1.54 -30.17 9.75
N SER A 798 1.28 -30.08 11.07
CA SER A 798 2.26 -29.51 12.01
C SER A 798 3.47 -30.44 12.25
N ALA A 799 3.30 -31.76 12.06
CA ALA A 799 4.38 -32.74 12.18
C ALA A 799 5.30 -32.82 10.95
N LYS A 800 4.86 -32.33 9.77
CA LYS A 800 5.59 -32.38 8.50
C LYS A 800 6.42 -31.15 8.18
N ARG A 801 6.43 -30.10 9.01
CA ARG A 801 7.37 -28.99 8.80
C ARG A 801 8.76 -29.40 9.26
N PRO A 802 9.78 -29.33 8.38
CA PRO A 802 11.15 -29.48 8.83
C PRO A 802 11.41 -28.42 9.90
N SER A 803 11.88 -28.85 11.06
CA SER A 803 12.33 -27.92 12.10
C SER A 803 13.39 -27.03 11.46
N LEU A 804 13.12 -25.72 11.36
CA LEU A 804 14.02 -24.71 10.78
C LEU A 804 15.39 -24.68 11.46
N LEU A 805 15.57 -25.45 12.52
CA LEU A 805 16.74 -25.49 13.39
C LEU A 805 17.76 -26.62 13.09
N VAL A 806 17.71 -27.29 11.95
CA VAL A 806 18.59 -28.44 11.68
C VAL A 806 20.04 -28.03 11.37
N HIS A 807 20.30 -26.82 10.89
CA HIS A 807 21.65 -26.35 10.57
C HIS A 807 22.09 -25.21 11.48
N CYS A 808 23.30 -25.32 12.01
CA CYS A 808 23.92 -24.25 12.80
C CYS A 808 24.15 -23.04 11.88
N PRO A 809 23.54 -21.86 12.16
CA PRO A 809 23.71 -20.70 11.31
C PRO A 809 25.14 -20.17 11.37
N PRO A 810 25.62 -19.49 10.30
CA PRO A 810 26.96 -18.91 10.28
C PRO A 810 27.25 -17.97 11.46
N ALA A 811 26.26 -17.19 11.89
CA ALA A 811 26.37 -16.30 13.05
C ALA A 811 26.64 -17.05 14.36
N ALA A 812 26.01 -18.20 14.60
CA ALA A 812 26.28 -19.03 15.77
C ALA A 812 27.68 -19.68 15.71
N THR A 813 28.13 -20.06 14.50
CA THR A 813 29.50 -20.60 14.29
C THR A 813 30.57 -19.55 14.57
N GLN A 814 30.34 -18.28 14.23
CA GLN A 814 31.23 -17.15 14.55
C GLN A 814 31.38 -16.95 16.06
N LEU A 815 30.33 -17.21 16.85
CA LEU A 815 30.37 -17.21 18.33
C LEU A 815 30.96 -18.52 18.92
N GLY A 816 31.49 -19.41 18.04
CA GLY A 816 32.10 -20.64 18.46
C GLY A 816 31.12 -21.73 18.92
N VAL A 817 29.82 -21.62 18.64
CA VAL A 817 28.82 -22.64 18.98
C VAL A 817 29.00 -23.82 18.00
N SER A 818 29.28 -24.99 18.53
CA SER A 818 29.46 -26.21 17.71
C SER A 818 28.10 -26.78 17.24
N HIS A 819 28.11 -27.58 16.18
CA HIS A 819 26.91 -28.22 15.65
C HIS A 819 26.17 -29.10 16.67
N ARG A 820 26.90 -29.71 17.61
CA ARG A 820 26.32 -30.50 18.72
C ARG A 820 25.69 -29.58 19.76
N GLU A 821 26.32 -28.49 20.11
CA GLU A 821 25.79 -27.49 21.01
C GLU A 821 24.55 -26.79 20.42
N TRP A 822 24.58 -26.52 19.11
CA TRP A 822 23.42 -26.00 18.40
C TRP A 822 22.23 -26.94 18.44
N LYS A 823 22.42 -28.26 18.25
CA LYS A 823 21.34 -29.25 18.44
C LYS A 823 20.76 -29.23 19.86
N VAL A 824 21.59 -29.13 20.87
CA VAL A 824 21.12 -29.01 22.27
C VAL A 824 20.33 -27.72 22.43
N LEU A 825 20.82 -26.60 21.91
CA LEU A 825 20.15 -25.31 21.97
C LEU A 825 18.79 -25.31 21.26
N THR A 826 18.70 -26.02 20.13
CA THR A 826 17.45 -26.29 19.41
C THR A 826 16.42 -27.01 20.27
N HIS A 827 16.83 -28.03 20.99
CA HIS A 827 15.94 -28.75 21.90
C HIS A 827 15.54 -27.90 23.12
N ILE A 828 16.44 -27.02 23.58
CA ILE A 828 16.14 -26.03 24.63
C ILE A 828 15.09 -25.04 24.14
N ALA A 829 15.23 -24.54 22.92
CA ALA A 829 14.27 -23.62 22.29
C ALA A 829 12.90 -24.27 22.08
N ASN A 830 12.88 -25.58 21.79
CA ASN A 830 11.65 -26.38 21.68
C ASN A 830 11.03 -26.75 23.04
N GLY A 831 11.50 -26.18 24.17
CA GLY A 831 10.91 -26.35 25.51
C GLY A 831 11.20 -27.69 26.18
N LYS A 832 12.04 -28.58 25.62
CA LYS A 832 12.34 -29.89 26.19
C LYS A 832 13.12 -29.79 27.51
N THR A 833 12.78 -30.62 28.49
CA THR A 833 13.57 -30.75 29.73
C THR A 833 14.94 -31.36 29.46
N ASN A 834 15.89 -31.24 30.38
CA ASN A 834 17.22 -31.84 30.20
C ASN A 834 17.19 -33.37 30.07
N GLU A 835 16.21 -34.03 30.67
CA GLU A 835 15.95 -35.45 30.57
C GLU A 835 15.45 -35.81 29.16
N GLN A 836 14.48 -35.07 28.65
CA GLN A 836 13.95 -35.23 27.29
C GLN A 836 15.01 -34.93 26.20
N ILE A 837 15.94 -33.99 26.47
CA ILE A 837 17.06 -33.70 25.59
C ILE A 837 18.05 -34.84 25.59
N ALA A 838 18.36 -35.44 26.75
CA ALA A 838 19.23 -36.57 26.95
C ALA A 838 18.71 -37.80 26.17
N GLU A 839 17.41 -38.10 26.29
CA GLU A 839 16.74 -39.16 25.54
C GLU A 839 16.74 -38.91 24.04
N SER A 840 16.39 -37.69 23.62
CA SER A 840 16.28 -37.30 22.20
C SER A 840 17.63 -37.34 21.46
N LEU A 841 18.74 -37.11 22.15
CA LEU A 841 20.09 -37.07 21.57
C LEU A 841 20.91 -38.34 21.91
N PHE A 842 20.34 -39.28 22.64
CA PHE A 842 21.00 -40.51 23.11
C PHE A 842 22.31 -40.23 23.85
N ILE A 843 22.31 -39.22 24.77
CA ILE A 843 23.46 -38.84 25.58
C ILE A 843 23.09 -38.78 27.06
N ALA A 844 24.10 -38.91 27.93
CA ALA A 844 23.88 -38.86 29.37
C ALA A 844 23.36 -37.46 29.83
N HIS A 845 22.49 -37.41 30.81
CA HIS A 845 21.97 -36.16 31.42
C HIS A 845 23.07 -35.21 31.89
N SER A 846 24.18 -35.76 32.41
CA SER A 846 25.36 -34.95 32.77
C SER A 846 26.03 -34.30 31.59
N THR A 847 26.01 -34.94 30.42
CA THR A 847 26.54 -34.41 29.15
C THR A 847 25.67 -33.26 28.63
N VAL A 848 24.34 -33.37 28.76
CA VAL A 848 23.41 -32.24 28.43
C VAL A 848 23.70 -31.04 29.29
N LYS A 849 23.85 -31.20 30.62
CA LYS A 849 24.22 -30.10 31.53
C LYS A 849 25.56 -29.44 31.15
N SER A 850 26.53 -30.25 30.75
CA SER A 850 27.84 -29.76 30.31
C SER A 850 27.71 -28.92 29.00
N HIS A 851 26.92 -29.38 28.02
CA HIS A 851 26.64 -28.63 26.81
C HIS A 851 25.91 -27.32 27.10
N ILE A 852 24.91 -27.33 27.97
CA ILE A 852 24.15 -26.13 28.38
C ILE A 852 25.08 -25.08 29.01
N ARG A 853 25.99 -25.49 29.91
CA ARG A 853 26.98 -24.57 30.51
C ARG A 853 27.91 -23.94 29.48
N ARG A 854 28.32 -24.72 28.47
CA ARG A 854 29.17 -24.21 27.37
C ARG A 854 28.39 -23.25 26.47
N ILE A 855 27.14 -23.56 26.15
CA ILE A 855 26.24 -22.70 25.36
C ILE A 855 26.05 -21.36 26.08
N TYR A 856 25.73 -21.39 27.39
CA TYR A 856 25.52 -20.18 28.16
C TYR A 856 26.76 -19.28 28.16
N ARG A 857 27.93 -19.87 28.31
CA ARG A 857 29.20 -19.13 28.29
C ARG A 857 29.50 -18.51 26.90
N LYS A 858 29.20 -19.22 25.82
CA LYS A 858 29.45 -18.77 24.45
C LYS A 858 28.45 -17.70 23.99
N LEU A 859 27.23 -17.75 24.49
CA LEU A 859 26.17 -16.79 24.20
C LEU A 859 26.13 -15.65 25.22
N GLU A 860 27.02 -15.67 26.24
CA GLU A 860 27.06 -14.68 27.34
C GLU A 860 25.73 -14.52 28.07
N VAL A 861 25.05 -15.64 28.32
CA VAL A 861 23.75 -15.68 28.99
C VAL A 861 23.82 -16.49 30.29
N SER A 862 22.98 -16.17 31.24
CA SER A 862 22.95 -16.84 32.57
C SER A 862 21.73 -17.77 32.72
N GLU A 863 20.68 -17.57 31.93
CA GLU A 863 19.40 -18.24 32.11
C GLU A 863 18.94 -18.93 30.81
N ARG A 864 18.08 -19.92 31.02
CA ARG A 864 17.50 -20.72 29.92
C ARG A 864 16.70 -19.86 28.93
N GLN A 865 15.92 -18.88 29.42
CA GLN A 865 15.14 -17.99 28.57
C GLN A 865 16.03 -17.07 27.73
N GLN A 866 17.11 -16.56 28.30
CA GLN A 866 18.09 -15.75 27.57
C GLN A 866 18.79 -16.55 26.47
N ALA A 867 19.09 -17.84 26.71
CA ALA A 867 19.66 -18.72 25.69
C ALA A 867 18.69 -18.97 24.52
N ILE A 868 17.39 -19.09 24.79
CA ILE A 868 16.34 -19.19 23.77
C ILE A 868 16.29 -17.92 22.93
N GLN A 869 16.29 -16.74 23.58
CA GLN A 869 16.27 -15.46 22.88
C GLN A 869 17.53 -15.24 22.02
N ALA A 870 18.71 -15.63 22.54
CA ALA A 870 19.95 -15.54 21.80
C ALA A 870 19.93 -16.49 20.58
N ALA A 871 19.40 -17.71 20.70
CA ALA A 871 19.25 -18.65 19.59
C ALA A 871 18.37 -18.10 18.47
N LEU A 872 17.29 -17.42 18.83
CA LEU A 872 16.37 -16.79 17.88
C LEU A 872 17.03 -15.60 17.14
N ARG A 873 17.81 -14.77 17.85
CA ARG A 873 18.57 -13.66 17.25
C ARG A 873 19.66 -14.13 16.26
N LEU A 874 20.23 -15.29 16.49
CA LEU A 874 21.28 -15.86 15.65
C LEU A 874 20.73 -16.54 14.38
N GLN A 875 19.43 -16.74 14.30
CA GLN A 875 18.73 -17.25 13.10
C GLN A 875 18.22 -16.16 12.17
N LEU A 876 18.08 -14.93 12.66
CA LEU A 876 17.77 -13.75 11.88
C LEU A 876 19.03 -13.22 11.19
#